data_ada2c7110536d7e15db0ab5bb7db8b59
#
_entry.id   ada2c7110536d7e15db0ab5bb7db8b59
#
_cell.length_a   1.000
_cell.length_b   1.000
_cell.length_c   1.000
_cell.angle_alpha   90.00
_cell.angle_beta   90.00
_cell.angle_gamma   90.00
#
_symmetry.space_group_name_H-M   'P 1'
#
loop_
_entity.id
_entity.type
_entity.pdbx_description
1 polymer ?
#
loop_
_entity_poly.entity_id
_entity_poly.type
_entity_poly.pdbx_seq_one_letter_code
_entity_poly.pdbx_strand_id
1 'polypeptide(L)'
;MKPVVSRGVGRPYLAMSMKPIHRLLAAVFLAFTAAAQNGDKTNEVQRELVPRDIIPPAPVLTPEQEARTFAVAPGFRVELVAAEPLVHSPVAMQADERGRLWVVEMTGYMPTPDGTGEQQPSGNIVVLEDTDGDGRMDKRTVFLGGLVMPRSLMLFQDGVVVAEPPRLWFARDTDGDGKADEKVMIADDYAAQDDPRLGRKANPEHASNSPTWALDNWVYSANHAWRYRWLGGSVTNWTKEPTLSRGQWGLSQDDHGRLFHNSNSDPLRADLVESRYLARNPDLRPGFGANVQIEKDLRVWTARVNPGVNRGYQPGQLTPEGKLATYTGACGPVVYRGDQFGPEFTGDVFLCEPTGNMVRRERITNQDGLLTATNAYPGAEFLTSTDERFRPVNLHNAPDGALYVVDLYRGLIQHHIYLTSYLRKQIESRGLQSPVDMGRIWRVVREGRPVGRDRLGAKPTEDELVAKLSHPNGWWRDRAQQMLVERRATGAAPQLRKLAGSGDAAPLTGRLHALWTLEGLGELDLATLATALDDPAPKIRGAALRLSEGFLKGPQREAAINLVLQRAGFVPLEEQLQLLLTLGEIRTPATEAISRVLLMNAAPSQLRFDAVISGLAGREVDFLASLVQDPVCATMKNGHAPLLAGLARCVALGGDPAKIARLLDLAAMPKPGDWQQIAILGGIAGTVPVAKPGQPAPVVRPVRFPTEPKAVAQLRTVDSTEVKSLIARVDPLLAWPGKQGMAADAPAAAALGGDDAASFARGTELYTVVCGACHQPHGNGQEGLAPPLRDSEWVLGSEQRLARIVLHGVRDEISVKGVNYLLNMPALAEALTDQQIADALTYIRREWGHAAPPVKEATITAARAATAKREDSWTQAELLRIP
;
A
#
# COMPACT_ATOMS: atom_id res chain seq x y z
N MET A 1 -76.39 18.84 -50.77
CA MET A 1 -77.81 19.23 -50.47
C MET A 1 -78.03 19.11 -48.96
N LYS A 2 -78.29 20.21 -48.34
CA LYS A 2 -78.97 20.32 -47.04
C LYS A 2 -80.43 19.94 -47.27
N PRO A 3 -81.30 19.66 -46.35
CA PRO A 3 -81.39 20.04 -44.94
C PRO A 3 -81.97 18.94 -43.99
N VAL A 4 -82.44 19.00 -42.79
CA VAL A 4 -83.07 19.99 -41.90
C VAL A 4 -83.34 19.35 -40.54
N VAL A 5 -83.07 20.08 -39.54
CA VAL A 5 -83.60 20.24 -38.22
C VAL A 5 -84.82 19.47 -37.72
N SER A 6 -84.79 18.93 -36.48
CA SER A 6 -85.85 19.16 -35.49
C SER A 6 -85.36 19.11 -34.02
N ARG A 7 -85.92 20.01 -33.26
CA ARG A 7 -85.60 20.30 -31.76
C ARG A 7 -86.43 19.31 -30.91
N GLY A 8 -85.83 18.95 -29.78
CA GLY A 8 -86.50 18.36 -28.61
C GLY A 8 -85.84 18.71 -27.33
N VAL A 9 -86.57 19.37 -26.47
CA VAL A 9 -86.23 19.97 -25.16
C VAL A 9 -86.28 18.86 -24.11
N GLY A 10 -85.31 18.82 -23.18
CA GLY A 10 -85.37 18.00 -21.97
C GLY A 10 -84.22 18.22 -20.98
N ARG A 11 -84.56 18.64 -19.82
CA ARG A 11 -83.85 19.22 -18.64
C ARG A 11 -82.73 18.38 -18.06
N PRO A 12 -81.91 18.99 -17.10
CA PRO A 12 -80.55 18.61 -16.84
C PRO A 12 -80.47 17.60 -15.70
N TYR A 13 -79.52 16.70 -15.77
CA TYR A 13 -79.01 15.93 -14.64
C TYR A 13 -77.60 16.37 -14.32
N LEU A 14 -77.39 16.67 -13.00
CA LEU A 14 -76.16 17.10 -12.38
C LEU A 14 -75.02 16.11 -12.75
N ALA A 15 -74.01 16.58 -13.43
CA ALA A 15 -72.70 15.94 -13.48
C ALA A 15 -71.95 16.36 -12.23
N MET A 16 -71.84 15.49 -11.26
CA MET A 16 -70.87 15.62 -10.16
C MET A 16 -69.47 15.54 -10.71
N SER A 17 -68.76 16.60 -10.67
CA SER A 17 -67.33 16.78 -10.90
C SER A 17 -66.54 15.82 -10.02
N MET A 18 -66.06 14.71 -10.52
CA MET A 18 -64.95 13.96 -9.87
C MET A 18 -63.66 14.76 -10.02
N LYS A 19 -63.31 15.45 -8.97
CA LYS A 19 -62.09 16.22 -8.80
C LYS A 19 -60.83 15.32 -8.76
N PRO A 20 -59.65 15.89 -8.85
CA PRO A 20 -58.39 15.42 -9.46
C PRO A 20 -57.57 14.41 -8.66
N ILE A 21 -58.17 13.52 -7.89
CA ILE A 21 -57.46 12.47 -7.14
C ILE A 21 -56.81 11.41 -8.05
N HIS A 22 -57.40 11.15 -9.20
CA HIS A 22 -56.85 10.18 -10.16
C HIS A 22 -55.63 10.69 -10.97
N ARG A 23 -55.40 12.02 -11.03
CA ARG A 23 -54.19 12.57 -11.65
C ARG A 23 -53.00 12.60 -10.71
N LEU A 24 -53.23 12.59 -9.40
CA LEU A 24 -52.14 12.51 -8.37
C LEU A 24 -51.67 11.05 -8.22
N LEU A 25 -52.56 10.07 -8.30
CA LEU A 25 -52.19 8.65 -8.26
C LEU A 25 -51.45 8.15 -9.53
N ALA A 26 -51.74 8.72 -10.67
CA ALA A 26 -51.03 8.40 -11.94
C ALA A 26 -49.63 9.08 -11.99
N ALA A 27 -49.43 10.17 -11.30
CA ALA A 27 -48.10 10.81 -11.20
C ALA A 27 -47.19 10.17 -10.13
N VAL A 28 -47.77 9.47 -9.15
CA VAL A 28 -46.98 8.71 -8.13
C VAL A 28 -46.55 7.32 -8.63
N PHE A 29 -47.16 6.77 -9.64
CA PHE A 29 -46.76 5.46 -10.19
C PHE A 29 -45.71 5.52 -11.30
N LEU A 30 -45.19 6.68 -11.67
CA LEU A 30 -44.10 6.83 -12.65
C LEU A 30 -42.77 7.32 -12.06
N ALA A 31 -42.67 7.46 -10.75
CA ALA A 31 -41.42 7.49 -10.08
C ALA A 31 -40.94 6.06 -9.85
N PHE A 32 -40.45 5.42 -10.91
CA PHE A 32 -39.51 4.32 -10.73
C PHE A 32 -38.35 4.89 -9.90
N THR A 33 -38.34 4.62 -8.61
CA THR A 33 -37.16 4.75 -7.79
C THR A 33 -36.15 3.81 -8.40
N ALA A 34 -35.24 4.35 -9.22
CA ALA A 34 -34.02 3.61 -9.53
C ALA A 34 -33.46 3.21 -8.17
N ALA A 35 -33.31 1.92 -7.92
CA ALA A 35 -32.71 1.44 -6.69
C ALA A 35 -31.31 2.06 -6.61
N ALA A 36 -30.98 2.68 -5.48
CA ALA A 36 -29.67 3.26 -5.26
C ALA A 36 -28.59 2.17 -5.43
N GLN A 37 -27.50 2.50 -6.10
CA GLN A 37 -26.37 1.59 -6.25
C GLN A 37 -25.50 1.63 -4.99
N ASN A 38 -24.71 0.58 -4.74
CA ASN A 38 -23.83 0.48 -3.58
C ASN A 38 -22.82 1.64 -3.48
N GLY A 39 -22.40 2.20 -4.62
CA GLY A 39 -21.48 3.34 -4.68
C GLY A 39 -22.14 4.71 -4.48
N ASP A 40 -23.48 4.79 -4.42
CA ASP A 40 -24.18 6.07 -4.24
C ASP A 40 -24.03 6.60 -2.81
N LYS A 41 -23.91 7.92 -2.69
CA LYS A 41 -23.90 8.61 -1.40
C LYS A 41 -25.24 9.29 -1.14
N THR A 42 -25.67 9.30 0.11
CA THR A 42 -26.91 9.97 0.52
C THR A 42 -26.84 11.46 0.20
N ASN A 43 -27.88 11.99 -0.46
CA ASN A 43 -28.00 13.40 -0.86
C ASN A 43 -27.01 13.89 -1.92
N GLU A 44 -26.32 12.99 -2.62
CA GLU A 44 -25.43 13.34 -3.73
C GLU A 44 -26.24 13.57 -5.02
N VAL A 45 -26.00 14.68 -5.72
CA VAL A 45 -26.66 14.98 -6.99
C VAL A 45 -25.77 14.53 -8.13
N GLN A 46 -26.12 13.43 -8.77
CA GLN A 46 -25.37 12.80 -9.87
C GLN A 46 -25.80 13.36 -11.24
N ARG A 47 -25.27 14.53 -11.60
CA ARG A 47 -25.59 15.17 -12.90
C ARG A 47 -24.61 14.70 -13.99
N GLU A 48 -25.13 14.49 -15.20
CA GLU A 48 -24.29 14.34 -16.38
C GLU A 48 -23.66 15.69 -16.72
N LEU A 49 -22.34 15.80 -16.67
CA LEU A 49 -21.58 17.03 -16.96
C LEU A 49 -21.19 17.14 -18.42
N VAL A 50 -21.07 16.01 -19.12
CA VAL A 50 -20.59 15.92 -20.50
C VAL A 50 -21.77 15.78 -21.44
N PRO A 51 -21.95 16.67 -22.44
CA PRO A 51 -22.98 16.53 -23.46
C PRO A 51 -22.81 15.22 -24.24
N ARG A 52 -23.93 14.55 -24.52
CA ARG A 52 -23.90 13.21 -25.18
C ARG A 52 -23.36 13.23 -26.60
N ASP A 53 -23.55 14.31 -27.31
CA ASP A 53 -23.14 14.51 -28.71
C ASP A 53 -21.62 14.62 -28.89
N ILE A 54 -20.87 14.96 -27.83
CA ILE A 54 -19.41 15.00 -27.86
C ILE A 54 -18.74 13.70 -27.33
N ILE A 55 -19.53 12.74 -26.82
CA ILE A 55 -18.98 11.48 -26.33
C ILE A 55 -18.72 10.56 -27.51
N PRO A 56 -17.48 10.14 -27.77
CA PRO A 56 -17.17 9.24 -28.87
C PRO A 56 -17.83 7.87 -28.66
N PRO A 57 -18.25 7.18 -29.74
CA PRO A 57 -18.74 5.81 -29.63
C PRO A 57 -17.65 4.88 -29.11
N ALA A 58 -18.04 3.78 -28.47
CA ALA A 58 -17.14 2.78 -27.93
C ALA A 58 -17.53 1.36 -28.44
N PRO A 59 -17.43 1.10 -29.77
CA PRO A 59 -17.69 -0.22 -30.32
C PRO A 59 -16.67 -1.23 -29.80
N VAL A 60 -16.99 -2.51 -29.94
CA VAL A 60 -16.01 -3.58 -29.79
C VAL A 60 -15.12 -3.58 -31.03
N LEU A 61 -13.81 -3.41 -30.84
CA LEU A 61 -12.81 -3.41 -31.91
C LEU A 61 -12.11 -4.76 -31.99
N THR A 62 -11.70 -5.15 -33.23
CA THR A 62 -10.73 -6.24 -33.37
C THR A 62 -9.35 -5.80 -32.86
N PRO A 63 -8.41 -6.73 -32.55
CA PRO A 63 -7.08 -6.35 -32.15
C PRO A 63 -6.36 -5.41 -33.13
N GLU A 64 -6.54 -5.63 -34.44
CA GLU A 64 -5.94 -4.77 -35.49
C GLU A 64 -6.60 -3.38 -35.55
N GLN A 65 -7.87 -3.28 -35.22
CA GLN A 65 -8.57 -2.01 -35.13
C GLN A 65 -8.13 -1.24 -33.89
N GLU A 66 -8.02 -1.91 -32.75
CA GLU A 66 -7.56 -1.32 -31.51
C GLU A 66 -6.11 -0.83 -31.63
N ALA A 67 -5.23 -1.60 -32.25
CA ALA A 67 -3.83 -1.19 -32.51
C ALA A 67 -3.71 0.17 -33.19
N ARG A 68 -4.72 0.57 -33.99
CA ARG A 68 -4.77 1.88 -34.66
C ARG A 68 -5.27 3.01 -33.75
N THR A 69 -5.77 2.71 -32.59
CA THR A 69 -6.24 3.71 -31.61
C THR A 69 -5.15 4.18 -30.68
N PHE A 70 -4.01 3.50 -30.68
CA PHE A 70 -2.88 3.84 -29.82
C PHE A 70 -2.10 5.05 -30.29
N ALA A 71 -1.81 5.94 -29.35
CA ALA A 71 -0.79 6.95 -29.49
C ALA A 71 0.30 6.66 -28.45
N VAL A 72 1.48 6.26 -28.90
CA VAL A 72 2.64 5.93 -28.08
C VAL A 72 3.73 6.99 -28.27
N ALA A 73 4.59 7.16 -27.28
CA ALA A 73 5.70 8.11 -27.31
C ALA A 73 6.59 7.93 -28.56
N PRO A 74 7.14 9.02 -29.13
CA PRO A 74 7.96 8.94 -30.33
C PRO A 74 9.14 7.95 -30.20
N GLY A 75 9.36 7.17 -31.24
CA GLY A 75 10.40 6.12 -31.29
C GLY A 75 9.99 4.80 -30.66
N PHE A 76 8.69 4.62 -30.35
CA PHE A 76 8.11 3.38 -29.87
C PHE A 76 6.99 2.92 -30.79
N ARG A 77 6.72 1.64 -30.76
CA ARG A 77 5.54 1.01 -31.36
C ARG A 77 4.93 -0.02 -30.42
N VAL A 78 3.66 -0.30 -30.61
CA VAL A 78 2.90 -1.31 -29.88
C VAL A 78 2.68 -2.50 -30.80
N GLU A 79 2.97 -3.71 -30.31
CA GLU A 79 2.82 -4.98 -31.03
C GLU A 79 1.82 -5.86 -30.30
N LEU A 80 0.97 -6.57 -31.04
CA LEU A 80 0.08 -7.57 -30.49
C LEU A 80 0.86 -8.85 -30.19
N VAL A 81 0.72 -9.36 -28.96
CA VAL A 81 1.32 -10.63 -28.51
C VAL A 81 0.27 -11.73 -28.41
N ALA A 82 -0.87 -11.45 -27.81
CA ALA A 82 -1.98 -12.39 -27.70
C ALA A 82 -3.31 -11.64 -27.66
N ALA A 83 -4.35 -12.25 -28.15
CA ALA A 83 -5.72 -11.76 -28.08
C ALA A 83 -6.71 -12.91 -27.95
N GLU A 84 -7.98 -12.61 -27.78
CA GLU A 84 -9.05 -13.60 -27.89
C GLU A 84 -8.99 -14.34 -29.23
N PRO A 85 -9.19 -15.66 -29.30
CA PRO A 85 -9.66 -16.55 -28.22
C PRO A 85 -8.54 -17.21 -27.40
N LEU A 86 -7.28 -16.78 -27.53
CA LEU A 86 -6.16 -17.36 -26.79
C LEU A 86 -6.09 -16.87 -25.35
N VAL A 87 -6.64 -15.68 -25.05
CA VAL A 87 -6.64 -15.09 -23.72
C VAL A 87 -7.97 -14.42 -23.41
N HIS A 88 -8.45 -14.59 -22.17
CA HIS A 88 -9.75 -14.09 -21.72
C HIS A 88 -9.62 -13.37 -20.37
N SER A 89 -10.09 -12.14 -20.28
CA SER A 89 -10.09 -11.34 -19.05
C SER A 89 -8.74 -11.39 -18.25
N PRO A 90 -7.60 -11.14 -18.92
CA PRO A 90 -6.30 -11.22 -18.27
C PRO A 90 -6.14 -10.08 -17.25
N VAL A 91 -5.61 -10.39 -16.06
CA VAL A 91 -5.38 -9.39 -15.01
C VAL A 91 -3.93 -9.30 -14.55
N ALA A 92 -3.15 -10.33 -14.77
CA ALA A 92 -1.72 -10.38 -14.50
C ALA A 92 -1.05 -11.42 -15.38
N MET A 93 0.26 -11.28 -15.58
CA MET A 93 1.08 -12.26 -16.30
C MET A 93 2.50 -12.32 -15.74
N GLN A 94 3.18 -13.43 -16.01
CA GLN A 94 4.63 -13.54 -15.93
C GLN A 94 5.16 -14.29 -17.17
N ALA A 95 6.36 -13.95 -17.60
CA ALA A 95 7.08 -14.75 -18.58
C ALA A 95 8.00 -15.75 -17.86
N ASP A 96 8.24 -16.93 -18.45
CA ASP A 96 9.25 -17.85 -17.96
C ASP A 96 10.55 -17.77 -18.76
N GLU A 97 11.57 -18.49 -18.31
CA GLU A 97 12.91 -18.52 -18.93
C GLU A 97 12.93 -19.13 -20.34
N ARG A 98 11.83 -19.78 -20.73
CA ARG A 98 11.64 -20.32 -22.09
C ARG A 98 10.91 -19.33 -23.00
N GLY A 99 10.41 -18.22 -22.45
CA GLY A 99 9.64 -17.20 -23.16
C GLY A 99 8.16 -17.47 -23.28
N ARG A 100 7.63 -18.46 -22.55
CA ARG A 100 6.18 -18.69 -22.45
C ARG A 100 5.55 -17.66 -21.54
N LEU A 101 4.31 -17.30 -21.79
CA LEU A 101 3.56 -16.38 -20.93
C LEU A 101 2.58 -17.16 -20.05
N TRP A 102 2.69 -16.97 -18.76
CA TRP A 102 1.78 -17.49 -17.76
C TRP A 102 0.80 -16.37 -17.40
N VAL A 103 -0.47 -16.55 -17.71
CA VAL A 103 -1.49 -15.51 -17.62
C VAL A 103 -2.56 -15.91 -16.63
N VAL A 104 -2.94 -14.97 -15.77
CA VAL A 104 -4.10 -15.10 -14.87
C VAL A 104 -5.33 -14.57 -15.58
N GLU A 105 -6.30 -15.44 -15.80
CA GLU A 105 -7.61 -15.10 -16.34
C GLU A 105 -8.63 -15.01 -15.22
N MET A 106 -9.15 -13.81 -14.95
CA MET A 106 -10.14 -13.54 -13.91
C MET A 106 -11.53 -13.36 -14.55
N THR A 107 -12.01 -14.41 -15.22
CA THR A 107 -13.27 -14.38 -15.99
C THR A 107 -14.51 -14.19 -15.11
N GLY A 108 -14.42 -14.52 -13.82
CA GLY A 108 -15.46 -14.27 -12.83
C GLY A 108 -15.61 -12.81 -12.40
N TYR A 109 -14.70 -11.89 -12.77
CA TYR A 109 -14.79 -10.49 -12.36
C TYR A 109 -15.90 -9.75 -13.10
N MET A 110 -16.91 -9.22 -12.41
CA MET A 110 -17.99 -8.42 -12.97
C MET A 110 -18.61 -9.06 -14.24
N PRO A 111 -19.14 -10.29 -14.18
CA PRO A 111 -19.80 -10.90 -15.33
C PRO A 111 -21.06 -10.11 -15.74
N THR A 112 -21.67 -9.44 -14.79
CA THR A 112 -22.78 -8.49 -14.96
C THR A 112 -22.51 -7.22 -14.14
N PRO A 113 -23.20 -6.11 -14.39
CA PRO A 113 -23.08 -4.89 -13.57
C PRO A 113 -23.45 -5.08 -12.09
N ASP A 114 -24.16 -6.14 -11.74
CA ASP A 114 -24.53 -6.51 -10.37
C ASP A 114 -23.55 -7.52 -9.73
N GLY A 115 -22.51 -7.95 -10.44
CA GLY A 115 -21.55 -8.95 -9.97
C GLY A 115 -22.14 -10.38 -9.88
N THR A 116 -23.29 -10.63 -10.49
CA THR A 116 -23.94 -11.96 -10.46
C THR A 116 -23.03 -12.99 -11.12
N GLY A 117 -22.67 -14.04 -10.38
CA GLY A 117 -21.80 -15.11 -10.88
C GLY A 117 -20.31 -14.98 -10.49
N GLU A 118 -19.89 -13.94 -9.76
CA GLU A 118 -18.49 -13.71 -9.39
C GLU A 118 -17.87 -14.85 -8.57
N GLN A 119 -18.68 -15.59 -7.82
CA GLN A 119 -18.20 -16.71 -7.01
C GLN A 119 -18.15 -18.05 -7.78
N GLN A 120 -18.41 -18.03 -9.07
CA GLN A 120 -18.25 -19.23 -9.90
C GLN A 120 -16.78 -19.52 -10.15
N PRO A 121 -16.35 -20.79 -10.09
CA PRO A 121 -14.96 -21.17 -10.30
C PRO A 121 -14.60 -21.19 -11.80
N SER A 122 -14.64 -20.02 -12.43
CA SER A 122 -14.42 -19.84 -13.87
C SER A 122 -13.00 -19.34 -14.22
N GLY A 123 -12.22 -18.88 -13.23
CA GLY A 123 -10.88 -18.36 -13.46
C GLY A 123 -9.85 -19.44 -13.77
N ASN A 124 -8.79 -19.06 -14.49
CA ASN A 124 -7.75 -19.96 -14.94
C ASN A 124 -6.36 -19.36 -14.79
N ILE A 125 -5.36 -20.23 -14.71
CA ILE A 125 -3.98 -19.94 -15.09
C ILE A 125 -3.74 -20.63 -16.45
N VAL A 126 -3.38 -19.83 -17.43
CA VAL A 126 -3.08 -20.35 -18.78
C VAL A 126 -1.63 -20.12 -19.16
N VAL A 127 -1.08 -21.01 -19.95
CA VAL A 127 0.25 -20.88 -20.56
C VAL A 127 0.07 -20.65 -22.06
N LEU A 128 0.65 -19.55 -22.52
CA LEU A 128 0.69 -19.20 -23.94
C LEU A 128 2.10 -19.43 -24.49
N GLU A 129 2.19 -19.98 -25.68
CA GLU A 129 3.43 -20.30 -26.36
C GLU A 129 3.42 -19.69 -27.77
N ASP A 130 4.56 -19.18 -28.20
CA ASP A 130 4.89 -18.78 -29.56
C ASP A 130 5.66 -19.96 -30.17
N THR A 131 4.99 -20.80 -30.96
CA THR A 131 5.56 -22.06 -31.45
C THR A 131 6.29 -21.90 -32.78
N ASP A 132 6.02 -20.85 -33.53
CA ASP A 132 6.65 -20.56 -34.83
C ASP A 132 7.72 -19.46 -34.78
N GLY A 133 7.80 -18.73 -33.64
CA GLY A 133 8.86 -17.74 -33.36
C GLY A 133 8.61 -16.38 -34.01
N ASP A 134 7.37 -16.07 -34.38
CA ASP A 134 7.00 -14.78 -34.99
C ASP A 134 6.81 -13.64 -33.97
N GLY A 135 6.78 -13.96 -32.68
CA GLY A 135 6.60 -13.03 -31.57
C GLY A 135 5.14 -12.89 -31.13
N ARG A 136 4.23 -13.68 -31.68
CA ARG A 136 2.83 -13.80 -31.25
C ARG A 136 2.59 -15.16 -30.64
N MET A 137 1.76 -15.23 -29.65
CA MET A 137 1.33 -16.50 -29.07
C MET A 137 0.32 -17.18 -30.00
N ASP A 138 0.52 -18.47 -30.29
CA ASP A 138 -0.32 -19.27 -31.18
C ASP A 138 -0.88 -20.52 -30.50
N LYS A 139 -0.35 -20.90 -29.34
CA LYS A 139 -0.81 -22.05 -28.56
C LYS A 139 -1.22 -21.64 -27.15
N ARG A 140 -2.36 -22.17 -26.69
CA ARG A 140 -2.90 -21.98 -25.35
C ARG A 140 -3.10 -23.31 -24.65
N THR A 141 -2.61 -23.40 -23.42
CA THR A 141 -2.85 -24.53 -22.51
C THR A 141 -3.47 -24.00 -21.21
N VAL A 142 -4.59 -24.57 -20.76
CA VAL A 142 -5.11 -24.30 -19.41
C VAL A 142 -4.29 -25.13 -18.44
N PHE A 143 -3.39 -24.46 -17.71
CA PHE A 143 -2.52 -25.11 -16.73
C PHE A 143 -3.29 -25.46 -15.44
N LEU A 144 -4.08 -24.51 -14.93
CA LEU A 144 -4.91 -24.70 -13.74
C LEU A 144 -6.23 -23.97 -13.93
N GLY A 145 -7.32 -24.70 -13.88
CA GLY A 145 -8.68 -24.15 -14.01
C GLY A 145 -9.48 -24.25 -12.73
N GLY A 146 -10.71 -23.74 -12.76
CA GLY A 146 -11.65 -23.85 -11.65
C GLY A 146 -11.31 -22.96 -10.46
N LEU A 147 -10.72 -21.80 -10.71
CA LEU A 147 -10.36 -20.83 -9.68
C LEU A 147 -11.44 -19.77 -9.49
N VAL A 148 -11.63 -19.33 -8.25
CA VAL A 148 -12.52 -18.22 -7.92
C VAL A 148 -11.72 -16.94 -7.83
N MET A 149 -11.86 -16.05 -8.78
CA MET A 149 -11.24 -14.72 -8.77
C MET A 149 -9.73 -14.76 -8.54
N PRO A 150 -8.94 -15.57 -9.28
CA PRO A 150 -7.47 -15.56 -9.15
C PRO A 150 -6.92 -14.19 -9.54
N ARG A 151 -5.93 -13.68 -8.80
CA ARG A 151 -5.47 -12.29 -8.96
C ARG A 151 -4.08 -12.15 -9.54
N SER A 152 -3.22 -13.10 -9.22
CA SER A 152 -1.83 -13.04 -9.63
C SER A 152 -1.17 -14.40 -9.48
N LEU A 153 0.01 -14.53 -10.06
CA LEU A 153 0.84 -15.72 -9.95
C LEU A 153 2.31 -15.32 -9.73
N MET A 154 3.10 -16.25 -9.24
CA MET A 154 4.55 -16.18 -9.18
C MET A 154 5.13 -17.53 -9.58
N LEU A 155 6.03 -17.55 -10.54
CA LEU A 155 6.76 -18.76 -10.90
C LEU A 155 7.62 -19.20 -9.71
N PHE A 156 7.58 -20.49 -9.37
CA PHE A 156 8.32 -21.04 -8.26
C PHE A 156 8.65 -22.51 -8.52
N GLN A 157 9.95 -22.85 -8.42
CA GLN A 157 10.45 -24.18 -8.71
C GLN A 157 10.00 -24.69 -10.10
N ASP A 158 9.35 -25.85 -10.15
CA ASP A 158 8.78 -26.48 -11.34
C ASP A 158 7.29 -26.22 -11.55
N GLY A 159 6.75 -25.21 -10.82
CA GLY A 159 5.33 -24.88 -10.85
C GLY A 159 5.07 -23.38 -10.65
N VAL A 160 3.95 -23.08 -10.06
CA VAL A 160 3.46 -21.72 -9.88
C VAL A 160 2.78 -21.52 -8.52
N VAL A 161 3.09 -20.43 -7.86
CA VAL A 161 2.32 -19.93 -6.72
C VAL A 161 1.18 -19.09 -7.26
N VAL A 162 -0.06 -19.39 -6.87
CA VAL A 162 -1.28 -18.71 -7.34
C VAL A 162 -1.97 -18.04 -6.18
N ALA A 163 -2.20 -16.74 -6.31
CA ALA A 163 -3.00 -15.95 -5.37
C ALA A 163 -4.48 -16.04 -5.74
N GLU A 164 -5.22 -16.84 -5.01
CA GLU A 164 -6.67 -17.00 -5.04
C GLU A 164 -7.24 -16.64 -3.66
N PRO A 165 -7.35 -15.36 -3.31
CA PRO A 165 -7.77 -14.96 -1.98
C PRO A 165 -9.05 -15.67 -1.50
N PRO A 166 -9.12 -16.11 -0.23
CA PRO A 166 -8.14 -15.86 0.85
C PRO A 166 -6.94 -16.82 0.86
N ARG A 167 -6.72 -17.60 -0.18
CA ARG A 167 -5.72 -18.66 -0.22
C ARG A 167 -4.54 -18.33 -1.13
N LEU A 168 -3.40 -18.90 -0.79
CA LEU A 168 -2.20 -18.94 -1.60
C LEU A 168 -1.85 -20.41 -1.88
N TRP A 169 -1.83 -20.80 -3.16
CA TRP A 169 -1.61 -22.16 -3.60
C TRP A 169 -0.27 -22.30 -4.31
N PHE A 170 0.35 -23.46 -4.19
CA PHE A 170 1.33 -23.95 -5.14
C PHE A 170 0.67 -25.00 -6.04
N ALA A 171 0.94 -24.95 -7.35
CA ALA A 171 0.46 -25.92 -8.32
C ALA A 171 1.57 -26.28 -9.30
N ARG A 172 1.67 -27.56 -9.68
CA ARG A 172 2.64 -28.05 -10.66
C ARG A 172 2.07 -29.19 -11.50
N ASP A 173 2.73 -29.40 -12.64
CA ASP A 173 2.55 -30.50 -13.56
C ASP A 173 3.61 -31.55 -13.25
N THR A 174 3.23 -32.76 -12.80
CA THR A 174 4.15 -33.82 -12.41
C THR A 174 4.31 -34.89 -13.47
N ASP A 175 3.36 -34.99 -14.43
CA ASP A 175 3.40 -36.00 -15.51
C ASP A 175 3.81 -35.44 -16.89
N GLY A 176 3.91 -34.10 -17.01
CA GLY A 176 4.41 -33.38 -18.19
C GLY A 176 3.38 -33.16 -19.29
N ASP A 177 2.06 -33.26 -18.97
CA ASP A 177 0.98 -33.01 -19.93
C ASP A 177 0.63 -31.52 -20.14
N GLY A 178 1.28 -30.63 -19.35
CA GLY A 178 1.09 -29.18 -19.38
C GLY A 178 -0.04 -28.70 -18.49
N LYS A 179 -0.61 -29.54 -17.64
CA LYS A 179 -1.66 -29.21 -16.68
C LYS A 179 -1.20 -29.52 -15.28
N ALA A 180 -1.69 -28.73 -14.31
CA ALA A 180 -1.38 -29.00 -12.91
C ALA A 180 -2.21 -30.20 -12.42
N ASP A 181 -1.53 -31.24 -11.98
CA ASP A 181 -2.08 -32.42 -11.30
C ASP A 181 -1.81 -32.41 -9.79
N GLU A 182 -0.93 -31.54 -9.30
CA GLU A 182 -0.70 -31.29 -7.89
C GLU A 182 -1.06 -29.86 -7.53
N LYS A 183 -1.91 -29.66 -6.51
CA LYS A 183 -2.28 -28.35 -5.95
C LYS A 183 -2.19 -28.41 -4.43
N VAL A 184 -1.27 -27.66 -3.84
CA VAL A 184 -0.98 -27.64 -2.40
C VAL A 184 -1.15 -26.27 -1.82
N MET A 185 -1.78 -26.15 -0.64
CA MET A 185 -1.99 -24.87 0.02
C MET A 185 -0.73 -24.40 0.76
N ILE A 186 -0.28 -23.17 0.46
CA ILE A 186 0.81 -22.49 1.17
C ILE A 186 0.26 -21.72 2.37
N ALA A 187 -0.82 -20.97 2.17
CA ALA A 187 -1.49 -20.19 3.21
C ALA A 187 -2.99 -20.12 2.95
N ASP A 188 -3.77 -20.12 4.01
CA ASP A 188 -5.25 -20.00 3.99
C ASP A 188 -5.75 -18.66 4.53
N ASP A 189 -4.83 -17.78 4.92
CA ASP A 189 -5.06 -16.46 5.47
C ASP A 189 -4.42 -15.33 4.63
N TYR A 190 -4.14 -15.61 3.36
CA TYR A 190 -3.46 -14.67 2.46
C TYR A 190 -4.25 -13.37 2.21
N ALA A 191 -5.56 -13.36 2.42
CA ALA A 191 -6.39 -12.16 2.42
C ALA A 191 -7.56 -12.34 3.39
N ALA A 192 -7.23 -12.41 4.68
CA ALA A 192 -8.24 -12.63 5.74
C ALA A 192 -9.35 -11.56 5.75
N GLN A 193 -9.07 -10.34 5.27
CA GLN A 193 -10.08 -9.30 5.12
C GLN A 193 -11.19 -9.65 4.11
N ASP A 194 -10.95 -10.58 3.20
CA ASP A 194 -11.90 -10.99 2.15
C ASP A 194 -12.37 -12.45 2.32
N ASP A 195 -12.07 -13.08 3.45
CA ASP A 195 -12.40 -14.47 3.69
C ASP A 195 -13.90 -14.67 3.90
N PRO A 196 -14.62 -15.36 2.98
CA PRO A 196 -16.04 -15.64 3.13
C PRO A 196 -16.36 -16.48 4.38
N ARG A 197 -15.39 -17.28 4.89
CA ARG A 197 -15.54 -18.06 6.13
C ARG A 197 -15.71 -17.16 7.35
N LEU A 198 -15.23 -15.90 7.26
CA LEU A 198 -15.42 -14.86 8.25
C LEU A 198 -16.67 -14.01 8.00
N GLY A 199 -17.60 -14.46 7.13
CA GLY A 199 -18.83 -13.76 6.78
C GLY A 199 -18.60 -12.47 5.96
N ARG A 200 -17.44 -12.28 5.37
CA ARG A 200 -17.09 -11.08 4.63
C ARG A 200 -17.52 -11.19 3.17
N LYS A 201 -18.08 -10.11 2.63
CA LYS A 201 -18.26 -9.98 1.19
C LYS A 201 -16.88 -9.79 0.58
N ALA A 202 -16.50 -10.66 -0.33
CA ALA A 202 -15.25 -10.52 -1.07
C ALA A 202 -15.18 -9.14 -1.74
N ASN A 203 -14.05 -8.45 -1.53
CA ASN A 203 -13.78 -7.20 -2.22
C ASN A 203 -12.64 -7.40 -3.21
N PRO A 204 -12.97 -7.77 -4.45
CA PRO A 204 -11.93 -8.09 -5.42
C PRO A 204 -11.01 -6.92 -5.79
N GLU A 205 -11.41 -5.68 -5.64
CA GLU A 205 -10.54 -4.53 -5.91
C GLU A 205 -9.50 -4.29 -4.80
N HIS A 206 -9.71 -4.84 -3.60
CA HIS A 206 -8.86 -4.58 -2.43
C HIS A 206 -8.29 -5.84 -1.79
N ALA A 207 -8.25 -6.96 -2.48
CA ALA A 207 -7.64 -8.17 -1.98
C ALA A 207 -6.15 -8.25 -2.28
N SER A 208 -5.42 -9.03 -1.48
CA SER A 208 -3.99 -9.28 -1.64
C SER A 208 -3.66 -9.85 -3.03
N ASN A 209 -2.58 -9.33 -3.64
CA ASN A 209 -2.19 -9.69 -5.00
C ASN A 209 -0.68 -9.47 -5.23
N SER A 210 -0.21 -9.81 -6.42
CA SER A 210 1.16 -9.56 -6.91
C SER A 210 2.26 -10.09 -5.99
N PRO A 211 2.27 -11.41 -5.61
CA PRO A 211 3.39 -11.99 -4.90
C PRO A 211 4.66 -11.83 -5.75
N THR A 212 5.66 -11.16 -5.17
CA THR A 212 6.89 -10.78 -5.85
C THR A 212 8.09 -11.25 -5.02
N TRP A 213 8.93 -12.11 -5.61
CA TRP A 213 10.20 -12.49 -5.03
C TRP A 213 11.18 -11.31 -5.14
N ALA A 214 11.51 -10.71 -4.01
CA ALA A 214 12.36 -9.53 -3.98
C ALA A 214 13.85 -9.90 -3.88
N LEU A 215 14.70 -8.89 -4.12
CA LEU A 215 16.16 -9.02 -4.08
C LEU A 215 16.66 -9.64 -2.76
N ASP A 216 15.99 -9.37 -1.64
CA ASP A 216 16.33 -9.88 -0.30
C ASP A 216 15.79 -11.29 0.00
N ASN A 217 15.37 -12.02 -1.03
CA ASN A 217 14.82 -13.39 -0.95
C ASN A 217 13.52 -13.51 -0.12
N TRP A 218 12.83 -12.40 0.13
CA TRP A 218 11.48 -12.39 0.67
C TRP A 218 10.45 -12.21 -0.45
N VAL A 219 9.28 -12.78 -0.27
CA VAL A 219 8.12 -12.57 -1.14
C VAL A 219 7.21 -11.53 -0.49
N TYR A 220 7.03 -10.41 -1.15
CA TYR A 220 6.10 -9.35 -0.79
C TYR A 220 4.87 -9.39 -1.68
N SER A 221 3.76 -8.86 -1.19
CA SER A 221 2.54 -8.75 -1.98
C SER A 221 1.90 -7.38 -1.81
N ALA A 222 1.20 -6.91 -2.83
CA ALA A 222 0.39 -5.71 -2.73
C ALA A 222 -0.82 -5.97 -1.84
N ASN A 223 -1.24 -4.93 -1.11
CA ASN A 223 -2.36 -4.97 -0.17
C ASN A 223 -2.29 -6.13 0.84
N HIS A 224 -1.08 -6.40 1.34
CA HIS A 224 -0.82 -7.52 2.24
C HIS A 224 0.16 -7.13 3.34
N ALA A 225 -0.16 -7.50 4.58
CA ALA A 225 0.61 -7.11 5.78
C ALA A 225 1.66 -8.15 6.22
N TRP A 226 1.88 -9.17 5.43
CA TRP A 226 2.87 -10.21 5.68
C TRP A 226 3.81 -10.34 4.49
N ARG A 227 5.09 -10.68 4.77
CA ARG A 227 6.06 -11.16 3.79
C ARG A 227 6.40 -12.61 4.08
N TYR A 228 6.69 -13.37 3.06
CA TYR A 228 6.97 -14.80 3.14
C TYR A 228 8.42 -15.08 2.74
N ARG A 229 9.02 -16.07 3.36
CA ARG A 229 10.33 -16.57 2.96
C ARG A 229 10.30 -18.10 2.91
N TRP A 230 10.74 -18.64 1.80
CA TRP A 230 10.91 -20.10 1.66
C TRP A 230 12.18 -20.55 2.38
N LEU A 231 12.05 -21.66 3.16
CA LEU A 231 13.12 -22.16 4.01
C LEU A 231 13.82 -23.40 3.41
N GLY A 232 13.43 -23.82 2.22
CA GLY A 232 13.97 -25.00 1.58
C GLY A 232 13.20 -26.28 1.88
N GLY A 233 13.49 -27.34 1.14
CA GLY A 233 12.82 -28.63 1.29
C GLY A 233 11.45 -28.67 0.61
N SER A 234 10.38 -28.83 1.37
CA SER A 234 9.02 -28.87 0.83
C SER A 234 8.57 -27.53 0.26
N VAL A 235 7.75 -27.57 -0.80
CA VAL A 235 7.10 -26.39 -1.40
C VAL A 235 6.20 -25.62 -0.43
N THR A 236 5.80 -26.23 0.68
CA THR A 236 5.00 -25.61 1.74
C THR A 236 5.82 -25.08 2.92
N ASN A 237 7.16 -25.20 2.88
CA ASN A 237 8.02 -24.79 3.99
C ASN A 237 8.34 -23.30 3.93
N TRP A 238 7.34 -22.48 4.24
CA TRP A 238 7.45 -21.02 4.28
C TRP A 238 7.36 -20.51 5.72
N THR A 239 8.16 -19.51 6.04
CA THR A 239 7.94 -18.64 7.20
C THR A 239 7.31 -17.33 6.76
N LYS A 240 6.63 -16.65 7.67
CA LYS A 240 6.08 -15.33 7.42
C LYS A 240 6.40 -14.36 8.56
N GLU A 241 6.58 -13.10 8.22
CA GLU A 241 6.81 -12.00 9.15
C GLU A 241 5.89 -10.82 8.82
N PRO A 242 5.47 -10.03 9.83
CA PRO A 242 4.73 -8.80 9.60
C PRO A 242 5.55 -7.82 8.74
N THR A 243 4.89 -7.15 7.83
CA THR A 243 5.45 -6.06 7.06
C THR A 243 4.40 -4.97 6.85
N LEU A 244 4.82 -3.83 6.32
CA LEU A 244 3.89 -2.77 5.93
C LEU A 244 2.99 -3.26 4.77
N SER A 245 1.69 -3.06 4.88
CA SER A 245 0.78 -3.26 3.74
C SER A 245 1.03 -2.16 2.69
N ARG A 246 1.21 -2.55 1.44
CA ARG A 246 1.62 -1.66 0.34
C ARG A 246 0.66 -1.71 -0.80
N GLY A 247 0.28 -0.53 -1.29
CA GLY A 247 -0.46 -0.39 -2.52
C GLY A 247 -1.83 -1.07 -2.54
N GLN A 248 -2.36 -1.19 -3.72
CA GLN A 248 -3.67 -1.80 -3.95
C GLN A 248 -3.60 -2.87 -5.05
N TRP A 249 -2.98 -2.58 -6.20
CA TRP A 249 -2.85 -3.51 -7.32
C TRP A 249 -1.51 -3.34 -8.02
N GLY A 250 -0.67 -4.36 -7.89
CA GLY A 250 0.68 -4.34 -8.44
C GLY A 250 1.75 -3.95 -7.42
N LEU A 251 2.91 -4.57 -7.55
CA LEU A 251 4.12 -4.35 -6.76
C LEU A 251 5.33 -4.62 -7.64
N SER A 252 6.33 -3.76 -7.58
CA SER A 252 7.61 -4.01 -8.26
C SER A 252 8.79 -3.52 -7.42
N GLN A 253 10.02 -3.83 -7.87
CA GLN A 253 11.25 -3.41 -7.22
C GLN A 253 12.23 -2.80 -8.23
N ASP A 254 13.11 -1.93 -7.72
CA ASP A 254 14.26 -1.46 -8.50
C ASP A 254 15.48 -2.40 -8.37
N ASP A 255 16.58 -2.06 -9.03
CA ASP A 255 17.83 -2.83 -8.98
C ASP A 255 18.51 -2.87 -7.61
N HIS A 256 17.98 -2.12 -6.63
CA HIS A 256 18.48 -2.09 -5.25
C HIS A 256 17.51 -2.71 -4.24
N GLY A 257 16.41 -3.30 -4.71
CA GLY A 257 15.39 -3.96 -3.88
C GLY A 257 14.43 -3.00 -3.17
N ARG A 258 14.36 -1.72 -3.58
CA ARG A 258 13.32 -0.81 -3.08
C ARG A 258 12.00 -1.15 -3.75
N LEU A 259 10.93 -1.21 -2.94
CA LEU A 259 9.60 -1.57 -3.41
C LEU A 259 8.83 -0.34 -3.88
N PHE A 260 8.15 -0.46 -5.03
CA PHE A 260 7.30 0.55 -5.65
C PHE A 260 5.87 0.02 -5.76
N HIS A 261 4.91 0.86 -5.40
CA HIS A 261 3.49 0.50 -5.37
C HIS A 261 2.61 1.73 -5.54
N ASN A 262 1.31 1.54 -5.69
CA ASN A 262 0.32 2.61 -5.84
C ASN A 262 -1.03 2.27 -5.22
N SER A 263 -1.92 3.24 -5.21
CA SER A 263 -3.35 3.04 -5.00
C SER A 263 -4.14 3.88 -6.01
N ASN A 264 -5.44 3.69 -6.10
CA ASN A 264 -6.29 4.26 -7.17
C ASN A 264 -6.02 5.73 -7.51
N SER A 265 -5.88 6.60 -6.52
CA SER A 265 -5.68 8.04 -6.69
C SER A 265 -4.29 8.54 -6.26
N ASP A 266 -3.42 7.63 -5.86
CA ASP A 266 -2.04 7.92 -5.49
C ASP A 266 -1.11 7.08 -6.39
N PRO A 267 -0.64 7.67 -7.49
CA PRO A 267 -0.07 6.93 -8.61
C PRO A 267 1.24 6.24 -8.29
N LEU A 268 2.07 6.80 -7.38
CA LEU A 268 3.36 6.19 -7.09
C LEU A 268 3.89 6.49 -5.70
N ARG A 269 4.16 5.40 -4.97
CA ARG A 269 4.86 5.37 -3.70
C ARG A 269 6.07 4.45 -3.75
N ALA A 270 7.03 4.71 -2.87
CA ALA A 270 8.21 3.86 -2.74
C ALA A 270 8.64 3.70 -1.29
N ASP A 271 9.30 2.57 -1.00
CA ASP A 271 10.04 2.40 0.24
C ASP A 271 11.49 2.85 0.03
N LEU A 272 11.84 3.99 0.61
CA LEU A 272 13.21 4.49 0.62
C LEU A 272 14.06 3.74 1.66
N VAL A 273 13.39 3.25 2.69
CA VAL A 273 13.92 2.45 3.81
C VAL A 273 12.98 1.28 4.03
N GLU A 274 13.53 0.11 4.26
CA GLU A 274 12.73 -1.06 4.62
C GLU A 274 11.95 -0.81 5.91
N SER A 275 10.64 -1.06 5.90
CA SER A 275 9.73 -0.71 6.99
C SER A 275 10.10 -1.31 8.34
N ARG A 276 10.78 -2.48 8.37
CA ARG A 276 11.22 -3.12 9.62
C ARG A 276 12.15 -2.23 10.46
N TYR A 277 12.96 -1.39 9.82
CA TYR A 277 13.84 -0.48 10.55
C TYR A 277 13.04 0.59 11.32
N LEU A 278 12.02 1.16 10.68
CA LEU A 278 11.18 2.17 11.35
C LEU A 278 10.33 1.54 12.46
N ALA A 279 9.82 0.32 12.21
CA ALA A 279 8.98 -0.41 13.17
C ALA A 279 9.69 -0.80 14.47
N ARG A 280 11.04 -0.84 14.50
CA ARG A 280 11.81 -1.18 15.72
C ARG A 280 11.72 -0.12 16.82
N ASN A 281 11.29 1.12 16.51
CA ASN A 281 10.93 2.13 17.49
C ASN A 281 9.44 2.46 17.39
N PRO A 282 8.58 1.91 18.28
CA PRO A 282 7.14 2.09 18.20
C PRO A 282 6.67 3.52 18.45
N ASP A 283 7.54 4.38 19.01
CA ASP A 283 7.23 5.78 19.28
C ASP A 283 7.71 6.74 18.16
N LEU A 284 8.42 6.23 17.16
CA LEU A 284 8.75 6.97 15.94
C LEU A 284 7.53 6.99 15.01
N ARG A 285 6.63 7.99 15.21
CA ARG A 285 5.34 8.09 14.51
C ARG A 285 5.01 9.52 14.07
N PRO A 286 4.73 9.75 12.80
CA PRO A 286 5.09 8.89 11.67
C PRO A 286 6.60 8.83 11.50
N GLY A 287 7.14 7.66 11.14
CA GLY A 287 8.52 7.54 10.69
C GLY A 287 8.59 7.80 9.18
N PHE A 288 9.58 8.54 8.74
CA PHE A 288 9.75 8.87 7.32
C PHE A 288 10.72 7.89 6.64
N GLY A 289 10.34 7.38 5.47
CA GLY A 289 11.19 6.54 4.64
C GLY A 289 10.52 5.27 4.10
N ALA A 290 9.42 4.80 4.69
CA ALA A 290 8.59 3.73 4.11
C ALA A 290 7.26 4.30 3.62
N ASN A 291 6.70 3.72 2.56
CA ASN A 291 5.43 4.14 1.96
C ASN A 291 5.39 5.64 1.58
N VAL A 292 6.48 6.16 1.04
CA VAL A 292 6.61 7.59 0.71
C VAL A 292 5.96 7.86 -0.64
N GLN A 293 5.01 8.81 -0.69
CA GLN A 293 4.47 9.31 -1.95
C GLN A 293 5.56 10.10 -2.69
N ILE A 294 6.00 9.59 -3.83
CA ILE A 294 7.09 10.19 -4.62
C ILE A 294 6.60 10.96 -5.85
N GLU A 295 5.37 10.69 -6.34
CA GLU A 295 4.69 11.52 -7.36
C GLU A 295 3.71 12.46 -6.66
N LYS A 296 3.77 13.74 -7.00
CA LYS A 296 2.90 14.79 -6.42
C LYS A 296 1.93 15.40 -7.43
N ASP A 297 2.22 15.27 -8.75
CA ASP A 297 1.33 15.76 -9.79
C ASP A 297 0.34 14.66 -10.19
N LEU A 298 -0.87 14.79 -9.71
CA LEU A 298 -1.93 13.79 -9.93
C LEU A 298 -2.68 13.97 -11.27
N ARG A 299 -2.35 15.01 -12.07
CA ARG A 299 -3.02 15.27 -13.34
C ARG A 299 -2.69 14.22 -14.37
N VAL A 300 -3.65 13.91 -15.26
CA VAL A 300 -3.49 12.98 -16.37
C VAL A 300 -3.90 13.62 -17.71
N TRP A 301 -3.34 13.13 -18.82
CA TRP A 301 -3.58 13.66 -20.18
C TRP A 301 -4.12 12.55 -21.08
N THR A 302 -5.41 12.26 -20.94
CA THR A 302 -6.08 11.18 -21.68
C THR A 302 -6.41 11.56 -23.12
N ALA A 303 -6.45 10.58 -24.04
CA ALA A 303 -6.72 10.81 -25.47
C ALA A 303 -8.18 11.16 -25.75
N ARG A 304 -9.14 10.59 -25.01
CA ARG A 304 -10.57 10.70 -25.32
C ARG A 304 -11.40 11.40 -24.25
N VAL A 305 -12.56 11.92 -24.69
CA VAL A 305 -13.66 12.26 -23.78
C VAL A 305 -14.25 10.97 -23.25
N ASN A 306 -14.25 10.81 -21.92
CA ASN A 306 -14.78 9.61 -21.29
C ASN A 306 -15.51 9.96 -19.98
N PRO A 307 -16.85 10.13 -20.02
CA PRO A 307 -17.65 10.36 -18.81
C PRO A 307 -17.88 9.05 -18.02
N GLY A 308 -17.49 7.90 -18.55
CA GLY A 308 -17.58 6.59 -17.92
C GLY A 308 -16.61 6.39 -16.76
N VAL A 309 -16.41 7.42 -15.95
CA VAL A 309 -15.57 7.49 -14.76
C VAL A 309 -16.47 7.44 -13.53
N ASN A 310 -16.12 6.61 -12.54
CA ASN A 310 -16.88 6.58 -11.30
C ASN A 310 -16.84 7.99 -10.66
N ARG A 311 -18.02 8.50 -10.27
CA ARG A 311 -18.19 9.88 -9.79
C ARG A 311 -17.75 11.00 -10.76
N GLY A 312 -17.81 10.76 -12.07
CA GLY A 312 -17.50 11.76 -13.09
C GLY A 312 -18.35 13.04 -13.02
N TYR A 313 -19.39 13.06 -12.22
CA TYR A 313 -20.22 14.25 -11.89
C TYR A 313 -19.63 15.14 -10.80
N GLN A 314 -18.56 14.70 -10.10
CA GLN A 314 -17.93 15.52 -9.05
C GLN A 314 -16.98 16.56 -9.66
N PRO A 315 -16.94 17.78 -9.09
CA PRO A 315 -15.99 18.80 -9.51
C PRO A 315 -14.53 18.31 -9.45
N GLY A 316 -13.77 18.55 -10.49
CA GLY A 316 -12.35 18.17 -10.56
C GLY A 316 -12.06 16.73 -10.99
N GLN A 317 -13.10 15.87 -11.11
CA GLN A 317 -12.92 14.50 -11.60
C GLN A 317 -12.72 14.47 -13.13
N LEU A 318 -13.42 15.33 -13.85
CA LEU A 318 -13.26 15.54 -15.29
C LEU A 318 -12.77 16.95 -15.59
N THR A 319 -12.03 17.09 -16.70
CA THR A 319 -11.70 18.42 -17.26
C THR A 319 -12.95 19.06 -17.85
N PRO A 320 -12.93 20.37 -18.15
CA PRO A 320 -14.03 21.04 -18.84
C PRO A 320 -14.42 20.38 -20.18
N GLU A 321 -13.47 19.74 -20.86
CA GLU A 321 -13.67 19.03 -22.12
C GLU A 321 -14.21 17.60 -21.91
N GLY A 322 -14.45 17.15 -20.68
CA GLY A 322 -14.98 15.84 -20.35
C GLY A 322 -13.95 14.71 -20.36
N LYS A 323 -12.67 15.00 -20.24
CA LYS A 323 -11.58 14.02 -20.09
C LYS A 323 -11.29 13.78 -18.61
N LEU A 324 -10.72 12.62 -18.27
CA LEU A 324 -10.23 12.39 -16.90
C LEU A 324 -9.19 13.44 -16.53
N ALA A 325 -9.34 14.06 -15.37
CA ALA A 325 -8.47 15.14 -14.91
C ALA A 325 -7.31 14.68 -14.03
N THR A 326 -7.57 13.68 -13.17
CA THR A 326 -6.59 13.15 -12.21
C THR A 326 -6.73 11.64 -12.11
N TYR A 327 -5.73 10.97 -11.56
CA TYR A 327 -5.78 9.53 -11.30
C TYR A 327 -7.01 9.12 -10.49
N THR A 328 -7.60 8.00 -10.85
CA THR A 328 -8.74 7.38 -10.15
C THR A 328 -8.71 5.86 -10.15
N GLY A 329 -7.83 5.25 -10.95
CA GLY A 329 -7.66 3.81 -11.09
C GLY A 329 -6.20 3.38 -11.28
N ALA A 330 -5.22 4.18 -10.79
CA ALA A 330 -3.82 3.85 -10.93
C ALA A 330 -3.50 2.45 -10.42
N CYS A 331 -2.82 1.63 -11.24
CA CYS A 331 -2.51 0.24 -10.94
C CYS A 331 -1.29 -0.29 -11.70
N GLY A 332 -0.81 -1.48 -11.31
CA GLY A 332 0.23 -2.23 -12.01
C GLY A 332 1.56 -1.49 -12.22
N PRO A 333 2.13 -0.80 -11.20
CA PRO A 333 3.39 -0.10 -11.38
C PRO A 333 4.53 -1.09 -11.62
N VAL A 334 5.38 -0.81 -12.61
CA VAL A 334 6.58 -1.59 -12.90
C VAL A 334 7.78 -0.67 -13.04
N VAL A 335 8.82 -0.92 -12.29
CA VAL A 335 10.14 -0.33 -12.54
C VAL A 335 10.70 -0.96 -13.79
N TYR A 336 10.97 -0.17 -14.82
CA TYR A 336 11.56 -0.68 -16.05
C TYR A 336 13.03 -1.01 -15.82
N ARG A 337 13.35 -2.28 -15.97
CA ARG A 337 14.70 -2.85 -15.82
C ARG A 337 15.09 -3.69 -17.01
N GLY A 338 14.32 -3.60 -18.09
CA GLY A 338 14.60 -4.19 -19.38
C GLY A 338 15.75 -3.45 -20.10
N ASP A 339 16.27 -4.06 -21.15
CA ASP A 339 17.36 -3.51 -21.96
C ASP A 339 16.93 -3.11 -23.38
N GLN A 340 15.70 -3.40 -23.77
CA GLN A 340 15.18 -3.09 -25.09
C GLN A 340 14.97 -1.58 -25.30
N PHE A 341 14.52 -0.81 -24.28
CA PHE A 341 14.31 0.63 -24.38
C PHE A 341 15.61 1.45 -24.34
N GLY A 342 16.64 0.93 -23.71
CA GLY A 342 17.92 1.60 -23.50
C GLY A 342 18.13 2.13 -22.10
N PRO A 343 19.39 2.49 -21.76
CA PRO A 343 19.79 2.81 -20.39
C PRO A 343 19.10 4.05 -19.82
N GLU A 344 18.64 4.99 -20.65
CA GLU A 344 17.93 6.20 -20.23
C GLU A 344 16.49 5.93 -19.72
N PHE A 345 16.02 4.69 -19.81
CA PHE A 345 14.73 4.27 -19.29
C PHE A 345 14.88 3.40 -18.04
N THR A 346 16.08 2.89 -17.79
CA THR A 346 16.34 1.98 -16.66
C THR A 346 16.09 2.71 -15.33
N GLY A 347 15.22 2.13 -14.49
CA GLY A 347 14.85 2.69 -13.20
C GLY A 347 13.63 3.62 -13.24
N ASP A 348 13.16 4.04 -14.42
CA ASP A 348 11.89 4.76 -14.54
C ASP A 348 10.72 3.81 -14.26
N VAL A 349 9.60 4.35 -13.78
CA VAL A 349 8.41 3.57 -13.45
C VAL A 349 7.35 3.78 -14.51
N PHE A 350 6.79 2.68 -15.00
CA PHE A 350 5.58 2.71 -15.81
C PHE A 350 4.40 2.26 -14.97
N LEU A 351 3.25 2.89 -15.15
CA LEU A 351 2.02 2.57 -14.42
C LEU A 351 0.78 2.76 -15.29
N CYS A 352 -0.24 1.97 -15.02
CA CYS A 352 -1.51 1.99 -15.71
C CYS A 352 -2.51 2.96 -15.06
N GLU A 353 -3.36 3.58 -15.90
CA GLU A 353 -4.61 4.21 -15.49
C GLU A 353 -5.72 3.72 -16.44
N PRO A 354 -6.36 2.60 -16.11
CA PRO A 354 -7.34 1.98 -17.00
C PRO A 354 -8.59 2.82 -17.23
N THR A 355 -8.95 3.70 -16.27
CA THR A 355 -10.09 4.60 -16.45
C THR A 355 -9.79 5.67 -17.50
N GLY A 356 -8.52 6.11 -17.57
CA GLY A 356 -8.00 7.04 -18.57
C GLY A 356 -7.54 6.40 -19.87
N ASN A 357 -7.57 5.07 -20.00
CA ASN A 357 -7.11 4.31 -21.18
C ASN A 357 -5.64 4.63 -21.51
N MET A 358 -4.74 4.56 -20.50
CA MET A 358 -3.37 5.01 -20.67
C MET A 358 -2.35 4.27 -19.79
N VAL A 359 -1.08 4.38 -20.23
CA VAL A 359 0.11 4.03 -19.44
C VAL A 359 1.00 5.26 -19.35
N ARG A 360 1.42 5.62 -18.13
CA ARG A 360 2.36 6.70 -17.86
C ARG A 360 3.78 6.19 -17.67
N ARG A 361 4.77 7.00 -18.01
CA ARG A 361 6.16 6.85 -17.59
C ARG A 361 6.49 7.95 -16.59
N GLU A 362 6.88 7.54 -15.40
CA GLU A 362 7.44 8.41 -14.37
C GLU A 362 8.95 8.34 -14.39
N ARG A 363 9.61 9.49 -14.60
CA ARG A 363 11.05 9.60 -14.45
C ARG A 363 11.42 9.70 -12.99
N ILE A 364 12.24 8.77 -12.53
CA ILE A 364 12.68 8.72 -11.14
C ILE A 364 14.01 9.46 -10.99
N THR A 365 14.05 10.37 -10.02
CA THR A 365 15.29 11.03 -9.59
C THR A 365 15.59 10.66 -8.14
N ASN A 366 16.88 10.55 -7.82
CA ASN A 366 17.35 10.19 -6.49
C ASN A 366 18.34 11.27 -6.01
N GLN A 367 17.98 11.99 -4.96
CA GLN A 367 18.85 12.95 -4.31
C GLN A 367 19.08 12.51 -2.86
N ASP A 368 20.27 12.04 -2.55
CA ASP A 368 20.70 11.62 -1.20
C ASP A 368 19.76 10.58 -0.55
N GLY A 369 19.25 9.64 -1.34
CA GLY A 369 18.30 8.61 -0.91
C GLY A 369 16.83 9.02 -1.00
N LEU A 370 16.52 10.29 -1.22
CA LEU A 370 15.15 10.77 -1.42
C LEU A 370 14.78 10.63 -2.90
N LEU A 371 13.73 9.85 -3.17
CA LEU A 371 13.19 9.67 -4.51
C LEU A 371 12.10 10.70 -4.79
N THR A 372 12.08 11.18 -6.01
CA THR A 372 10.96 11.93 -6.60
C THR A 372 10.63 11.39 -7.97
N ALA A 373 9.35 11.42 -8.34
CA ALA A 373 8.85 11.01 -9.63
C ALA A 373 8.25 12.21 -10.36
N THR A 374 8.39 12.23 -11.69
CA THR A 374 7.78 13.23 -12.54
C THR A 374 7.37 12.60 -13.86
N ASN A 375 6.22 13.01 -14.41
CA ASN A 375 5.81 12.58 -15.74
C ASN A 375 6.90 12.89 -16.77
N ALA A 376 7.39 11.86 -17.46
CA ALA A 376 8.45 12.00 -18.46
C ALA A 376 8.01 12.79 -19.73
N TYR A 377 6.70 12.98 -19.93
CA TYR A 377 6.10 13.65 -21.10
C TYR A 377 5.13 14.74 -20.65
N PRO A 378 5.62 15.92 -20.27
CA PRO A 378 4.77 17.01 -19.76
C PRO A 378 3.61 17.35 -20.72
N GLY A 379 2.37 17.25 -20.23
CA GLY A 379 1.17 17.51 -21.05
C GLY A 379 0.75 16.33 -21.96
N ALA A 380 1.39 15.16 -21.84
CA ALA A 380 1.10 13.93 -22.58
C ALA A 380 1.34 12.69 -21.72
N GLU A 381 1.10 11.51 -22.29
CA GLU A 381 1.35 10.22 -21.65
C GLU A 381 2.27 9.35 -22.52
N PHE A 382 2.83 8.29 -21.95
CA PHE A 382 3.67 7.37 -22.71
C PHE A 382 2.87 6.58 -23.75
N LEU A 383 1.71 6.06 -23.35
CA LEU A 383 0.77 5.34 -24.24
C LEU A 383 -0.65 5.77 -23.87
N THR A 384 -1.44 6.12 -24.88
CA THR A 384 -2.88 6.37 -24.74
C THR A 384 -3.66 5.64 -25.81
N SER A 385 -4.93 5.38 -25.55
CA SER A 385 -5.87 4.85 -26.56
C SER A 385 -7.10 5.74 -26.67
N THR A 386 -7.65 5.84 -27.88
CA THR A 386 -9.00 6.38 -28.12
C THR A 386 -10.10 5.33 -28.00
N ASP A 387 -9.76 4.05 -27.80
CA ASP A 387 -10.70 3.01 -27.46
C ASP A 387 -11.02 3.03 -25.95
N GLU A 388 -12.30 3.20 -25.60
CA GLU A 388 -12.74 3.18 -24.19
C GLU A 388 -12.61 1.80 -23.54
N ARG A 389 -12.53 0.73 -24.33
CA ARG A 389 -12.41 -0.64 -23.84
C ARG A 389 -10.98 -1.07 -23.57
N PHE A 390 -9.97 -0.31 -24.03
CA PHE A 390 -8.59 -0.51 -23.63
C PHE A 390 -8.44 -0.26 -22.13
N ARG A 391 -8.17 -1.32 -21.37
CA ARG A 391 -8.03 -1.28 -19.91
C ARG A 391 -6.71 -1.89 -19.48
N PRO A 392 -5.61 -1.14 -19.60
CA PRO A 392 -4.33 -1.63 -19.10
C PRO A 392 -4.41 -1.78 -17.57
N VAL A 393 -4.22 -2.99 -17.05
CA VAL A 393 -4.37 -3.29 -15.63
C VAL A 393 -3.10 -3.82 -14.98
N ASN A 394 -2.13 -4.27 -15.80
CA ASN A 394 -0.85 -4.76 -15.30
C ASN A 394 0.23 -4.55 -16.36
N LEU A 395 1.47 -4.39 -15.90
CA LEU A 395 2.67 -4.27 -16.72
C LEU A 395 3.69 -5.31 -16.30
N HIS A 396 4.55 -5.72 -17.24
CA HIS A 396 5.57 -6.71 -16.95
C HIS A 396 6.86 -6.45 -17.75
N ASN A 397 8.02 -6.48 -17.08
CA ASN A 397 9.29 -6.63 -17.75
C ASN A 397 9.45 -8.11 -18.18
N ALA A 398 9.86 -8.35 -19.41
CA ALA A 398 9.96 -9.70 -19.95
C ALA A 398 11.40 -10.09 -20.29
N PRO A 399 11.70 -11.39 -20.50
CA PRO A 399 13.04 -11.84 -20.84
C PRO A 399 13.61 -11.23 -22.13
N ASP A 400 12.75 -10.76 -23.03
CA ASP A 400 13.12 -10.07 -24.27
C ASP A 400 13.47 -8.58 -24.08
N GLY A 401 13.38 -8.07 -22.86
CA GLY A 401 13.69 -6.71 -22.47
C GLY A 401 12.61 -5.69 -22.77
N ALA A 402 11.51 -6.07 -23.41
CA ALA A 402 10.39 -5.19 -23.73
C ALA A 402 9.43 -5.00 -22.53
N LEU A 403 8.53 -4.02 -22.67
CA LEU A 403 7.47 -3.77 -21.70
C LEU A 403 6.16 -4.38 -22.22
N TYR A 404 5.58 -5.30 -21.45
CA TYR A 404 4.30 -5.91 -21.76
C TYR A 404 3.18 -5.21 -21.02
N VAL A 405 2.02 -5.08 -21.69
CA VAL A 405 0.80 -4.45 -21.18
C VAL A 405 -0.31 -5.48 -21.20
N VAL A 406 -0.86 -5.77 -20.03
CA VAL A 406 -2.02 -6.63 -19.88
C VAL A 406 -3.27 -5.77 -19.98
N ASP A 407 -4.05 -6.00 -21.03
CA ASP A 407 -5.27 -5.29 -21.34
C ASP A 407 -6.49 -6.18 -21.05
N LEU A 408 -7.22 -5.82 -20.02
CA LEU A 408 -8.46 -6.53 -19.65
C LEU A 408 -9.55 -6.41 -20.71
N TYR A 409 -9.47 -5.43 -21.59
CA TYR A 409 -10.37 -5.08 -22.69
C TYR A 409 -11.86 -5.13 -22.32
N ARG A 410 -12.29 -4.19 -21.52
CA ARG A 410 -13.68 -4.13 -21.00
C ARG A 410 -14.26 -2.72 -21.01
N GLY A 411 -15.57 -2.64 -21.24
CA GLY A 411 -16.27 -1.37 -21.06
C GLY A 411 -16.51 -1.01 -19.60
N LEU A 412 -16.84 -1.98 -18.74
CA LEU A 412 -17.02 -1.81 -17.29
C LEU A 412 -15.85 -2.45 -16.56
N ILE A 413 -15.12 -1.65 -15.76
CA ILE A 413 -14.04 -2.13 -14.89
C ILE A 413 -14.35 -1.94 -13.40
N GLN A 414 -15.18 -0.96 -13.02
CA GLN A 414 -15.52 -0.69 -11.61
C GLN A 414 -16.33 -1.83 -11.00
N HIS A 415 -15.92 -2.33 -9.85
CA HIS A 415 -16.65 -3.36 -9.13
C HIS A 415 -18.01 -2.86 -8.62
N HIS A 416 -19.03 -3.73 -8.60
CA HIS A 416 -20.40 -3.39 -8.21
C HIS A 416 -20.53 -2.79 -6.81
N ILE A 417 -19.60 -3.13 -5.87
CA ILE A 417 -19.56 -2.56 -4.52
C ILE A 417 -19.38 -1.03 -4.53
N TYR A 418 -18.70 -0.50 -5.54
CA TYR A 418 -18.40 0.93 -5.69
C TYR A 418 -19.14 1.60 -6.83
N LEU A 419 -19.90 0.82 -7.63
CA LEU A 419 -20.60 1.31 -8.80
C LEU A 419 -21.68 2.33 -8.39
N THR A 420 -21.60 3.54 -8.96
CA THR A 420 -22.62 4.58 -8.77
C THR A 420 -23.74 4.47 -9.80
N SER A 421 -24.94 4.96 -9.46
CA SER A 421 -26.06 5.07 -10.42
C SER A 421 -25.68 5.88 -11.66
N TYR A 422 -24.84 6.90 -11.51
CA TYR A 422 -24.27 7.68 -12.61
C TYR A 422 -23.47 6.77 -13.57
N LEU A 423 -22.47 6.05 -13.03
CA LEU A 423 -21.61 5.21 -13.86
C LEU A 423 -22.40 4.09 -14.51
N ARG A 424 -23.31 3.43 -13.77
CA ARG A 424 -24.20 2.39 -14.32
C ARG A 424 -24.97 2.90 -15.53
N LYS A 425 -25.56 4.10 -15.42
CA LYS A 425 -26.29 4.73 -16.54
C LYS A 425 -25.39 5.00 -17.74
N GLN A 426 -24.15 5.47 -17.52
CA GLN A 426 -23.16 5.67 -18.58
C GLN A 426 -22.82 4.36 -19.30
N ILE A 427 -22.68 3.27 -18.57
CA ILE A 427 -22.35 1.95 -19.11
C ILE A 427 -23.51 1.37 -19.90
N GLU A 428 -24.69 1.27 -19.29
CA GLU A 428 -25.86 0.62 -19.91
C GLU A 428 -26.36 1.38 -21.13
N SER A 429 -26.37 2.73 -21.09
CA SER A 429 -26.82 3.55 -22.23
C SER A 429 -25.92 3.46 -23.46
N ARG A 430 -24.68 2.96 -23.29
CA ARG A 430 -23.67 2.85 -24.35
C ARG A 430 -23.28 1.40 -24.68
N GLY A 431 -23.95 0.41 -24.08
CA GLY A 431 -23.70 -1.01 -24.30
C GLY A 431 -22.30 -1.47 -23.83
N LEU A 432 -21.77 -0.85 -22.78
CA LEU A 432 -20.41 -1.14 -22.29
C LEU A 432 -20.36 -2.31 -21.30
N GLN A 433 -21.51 -2.85 -20.87
CA GLN A 433 -21.58 -3.99 -19.96
C GLN A 433 -21.16 -5.32 -20.61
N SER A 434 -21.02 -5.36 -21.92
CA SER A 434 -20.61 -6.56 -22.67
C SER A 434 -19.82 -6.19 -23.94
N PRO A 435 -19.01 -7.11 -24.49
CA PRO A 435 -18.60 -8.41 -23.95
C PRO A 435 -17.72 -8.29 -22.70
N VAL A 436 -17.58 -9.39 -21.95
CA VAL A 436 -16.79 -9.46 -20.71
C VAL A 436 -15.68 -10.53 -20.73
N ASP A 437 -15.60 -11.29 -21.83
CA ASP A 437 -14.74 -12.45 -22.03
C ASP A 437 -13.61 -12.19 -23.04
N MET A 438 -13.34 -10.94 -23.38
CA MET A 438 -12.23 -10.54 -24.23
C MET A 438 -10.98 -10.26 -23.39
N GLY A 439 -9.85 -10.04 -24.05
CA GLY A 439 -8.61 -9.65 -23.39
C GLY A 439 -7.43 -9.71 -24.34
N ARG A 440 -6.40 -8.88 -24.09
CA ARG A 440 -5.26 -8.77 -24.98
C ARG A 440 -3.98 -8.59 -24.20
N ILE A 441 -2.88 -8.98 -24.80
CA ILE A 441 -1.52 -8.71 -24.31
C ILE A 441 -0.79 -7.98 -25.41
N TRP A 442 -0.35 -6.79 -25.09
CA TRP A 442 0.43 -5.94 -25.96
C TRP A 442 1.88 -5.90 -25.52
N ARG A 443 2.80 -5.65 -26.44
CA ARG A 443 4.20 -5.41 -26.18
C ARG A 443 4.58 -4.05 -26.74
N VAL A 444 5.20 -3.23 -25.91
CA VAL A 444 5.79 -1.96 -26.34
C VAL A 444 7.27 -2.19 -26.60
N VAL A 445 7.74 -1.77 -27.77
CA VAL A 445 9.14 -1.92 -28.19
C VAL A 445 9.66 -0.58 -28.73
N ARG A 446 10.93 -0.32 -28.47
CA ARG A 446 11.62 0.84 -29.05
C ARG A 446 12.05 0.53 -30.47
N GLU A 447 11.73 1.40 -31.40
CA GLU A 447 12.09 1.27 -32.82
C GLU A 447 13.62 1.32 -33.02
N GLY A 448 14.10 0.56 -33.98
CA GLY A 448 15.52 0.51 -34.29
C GLY A 448 16.38 -0.32 -33.30
N ARG A 449 15.78 -0.88 -32.24
CA ARG A 449 16.47 -1.78 -31.31
C ARG A 449 15.88 -3.19 -31.41
N PRO A 450 16.71 -4.24 -31.45
CA PRO A 450 16.20 -5.60 -31.49
C PRO A 450 15.54 -5.97 -30.16
N VAL A 451 14.54 -6.80 -30.25
CA VAL A 451 13.96 -7.51 -29.09
C VAL A 451 14.87 -8.65 -28.71
N GLY A 452 15.11 -8.85 -27.42
CA GLY A 452 15.96 -9.91 -26.90
C GLY A 452 15.41 -11.30 -27.27
N ARG A 453 16.32 -12.24 -27.54
CA ARG A 453 15.96 -13.63 -27.90
C ARG A 453 16.53 -14.66 -26.93
N ASP A 454 17.08 -14.21 -25.83
CA ASP A 454 17.62 -15.08 -24.80
C ASP A 454 16.55 -16.03 -24.27
N ARG A 455 16.90 -17.29 -24.18
CA ARG A 455 16.10 -18.35 -23.58
C ARG A 455 17.01 -19.28 -22.80
N LEU A 456 16.52 -19.90 -21.77
CA LEU A 456 17.16 -21.01 -21.09
C LEU A 456 16.37 -22.29 -21.33
N GLY A 457 17.08 -23.41 -21.29
CA GLY A 457 16.43 -24.72 -21.33
C GLY A 457 15.56 -24.97 -20.08
N ALA A 458 14.78 -26.03 -20.11
CA ALA A 458 13.94 -26.42 -18.98
C ALA A 458 14.71 -26.66 -17.67
N LYS A 459 15.97 -27.02 -17.77
CA LYS A 459 16.88 -27.31 -16.63
C LYS A 459 18.21 -26.61 -16.84
N PRO A 460 18.32 -25.31 -16.75
CA PRO A 460 19.58 -24.59 -16.88
C PRO A 460 20.59 -25.04 -15.80
N THR A 461 21.84 -25.03 -16.14
CA THR A 461 22.96 -25.35 -15.24
C THR A 461 23.18 -24.19 -14.24
N GLU A 462 23.89 -24.47 -13.13
CA GLU A 462 24.30 -23.45 -12.18
C GLU A 462 25.15 -22.37 -12.84
N ASP A 463 26.08 -22.75 -13.73
CA ASP A 463 26.95 -21.83 -14.47
C ASP A 463 26.13 -20.86 -15.37
N GLU A 464 25.14 -21.38 -16.09
CA GLU A 464 24.26 -20.56 -16.92
C GLU A 464 23.49 -19.56 -16.05
N LEU A 465 22.98 -19.97 -14.88
CA LEU A 465 22.26 -19.09 -13.95
C LEU A 465 23.20 -18.03 -13.34
N VAL A 466 24.41 -18.41 -12.90
CA VAL A 466 25.39 -17.43 -12.38
C VAL A 466 25.77 -16.42 -13.45
N ALA A 467 25.94 -16.81 -14.69
CA ALA A 467 26.18 -15.88 -15.79
C ALA A 467 25.04 -14.86 -15.99
N LYS A 468 23.79 -15.28 -15.80
CA LYS A 468 22.61 -14.41 -15.91
C LYS A 468 22.49 -13.38 -14.79
N LEU A 469 23.15 -13.55 -13.64
CA LEU A 469 23.15 -12.53 -12.57
C LEU A 469 23.78 -11.19 -13.02
N SER A 470 24.58 -11.19 -14.07
CA SER A 470 25.19 -9.98 -14.66
C SER A 470 24.50 -9.50 -15.93
N HIS A 471 23.34 -10.05 -16.28
CA HIS A 471 22.61 -9.69 -17.49
C HIS A 471 22.11 -8.24 -17.45
N PRO A 472 22.14 -7.46 -18.56
CA PRO A 472 21.63 -6.08 -18.58
C PRO A 472 20.13 -5.99 -18.24
N ASN A 473 19.32 -6.94 -18.71
CA ASN A 473 17.90 -7.02 -18.36
C ASN A 473 17.72 -7.58 -16.93
N GLY A 474 17.07 -6.79 -16.05
CA GLY A 474 16.81 -7.12 -14.66
C GLY A 474 15.95 -8.36 -14.48
N TRP A 475 15.07 -8.66 -15.44
CA TRP A 475 14.26 -9.88 -15.41
C TRP A 475 15.14 -11.15 -15.30
N TRP A 476 16.20 -11.21 -16.09
CA TRP A 476 17.13 -12.34 -16.05
C TRP A 476 17.89 -12.45 -14.74
N ARG A 477 18.29 -11.33 -14.16
CA ARG A 477 19.00 -11.31 -12.88
C ARG A 477 18.12 -11.84 -11.74
N ASP A 478 16.88 -11.34 -11.65
CA ASP A 478 15.91 -11.76 -10.62
C ASP A 478 15.59 -13.25 -10.76
N ARG A 479 15.27 -13.68 -11.97
CA ARG A 479 14.93 -15.08 -12.22
C ARG A 479 16.09 -16.03 -11.94
N ALA A 480 17.32 -15.68 -12.32
CA ALA A 480 18.51 -16.48 -12.06
C ALA A 480 18.80 -16.59 -10.56
N GLN A 481 18.74 -15.48 -9.81
CA GLN A 481 18.87 -15.50 -8.35
C GLN A 481 17.81 -16.42 -7.72
N GLN A 482 16.55 -16.22 -8.07
CA GLN A 482 15.44 -17.02 -7.57
C GLN A 482 15.66 -18.51 -7.84
N MET A 483 15.99 -18.88 -9.07
CA MET A 483 16.22 -20.28 -9.46
C MET A 483 17.42 -20.93 -8.73
N LEU A 484 18.50 -20.19 -8.49
CA LEU A 484 19.64 -20.66 -7.70
C LEU A 484 19.21 -20.95 -6.25
N VAL A 485 18.46 -20.04 -5.65
CA VAL A 485 17.97 -20.19 -4.25
C VAL A 485 16.95 -21.33 -4.16
N GLU A 486 15.97 -21.40 -5.06
CA GLU A 486 14.92 -22.43 -5.09
C GLU A 486 15.50 -23.84 -5.24
N ARG A 487 16.57 -23.99 -6.03
CA ARG A 487 17.25 -25.26 -6.27
C ARG A 487 18.27 -25.60 -5.19
N ARG A 488 18.51 -24.67 -4.24
CA ARG A 488 19.58 -24.79 -3.26
C ARG A 488 20.92 -25.08 -3.90
N ALA A 489 21.26 -24.33 -4.93
CA ALA A 489 22.45 -24.51 -5.79
C ALA A 489 23.72 -24.12 -5.03
N THR A 490 24.03 -24.81 -3.93
CA THR A 490 25.21 -24.52 -3.08
C THR A 490 26.54 -24.78 -3.82
N GLY A 491 26.53 -25.59 -4.88
CA GLY A 491 27.67 -25.78 -5.78
C GLY A 491 28.13 -24.49 -6.46
N ALA A 492 27.24 -23.53 -6.67
CA ALA A 492 27.55 -22.23 -7.26
C ALA A 492 28.27 -21.26 -6.29
N ALA A 493 28.33 -21.56 -4.98
CA ALA A 493 28.86 -20.62 -3.98
C ALA A 493 30.29 -20.11 -4.27
N PRO A 494 31.26 -20.93 -4.73
CA PRO A 494 32.58 -20.40 -5.08
C PRO A 494 32.56 -19.37 -6.21
N GLN A 495 31.74 -19.60 -7.25
CA GLN A 495 31.58 -18.64 -8.35
C GLN A 495 30.85 -17.36 -7.92
N LEU A 496 29.83 -17.50 -7.08
CA LEU A 496 29.10 -16.35 -6.49
C LEU A 496 30.03 -15.49 -5.65
N ARG A 497 30.89 -16.08 -4.79
CA ARG A 497 31.91 -15.33 -4.02
C ARG A 497 32.90 -14.61 -4.94
N LYS A 498 33.33 -15.26 -6.01
CA LYS A 498 34.21 -14.65 -7.01
C LYS A 498 33.52 -13.47 -7.71
N LEU A 499 32.22 -13.60 -8.08
CA LEU A 499 31.46 -12.54 -8.71
C LEU A 499 31.22 -11.38 -7.72
N ALA A 500 30.84 -11.66 -6.47
CA ALA A 500 30.64 -10.66 -5.44
C ALA A 500 31.91 -9.83 -5.15
N GLY A 501 33.09 -10.45 -5.19
CA GLY A 501 34.37 -9.79 -4.93
C GLY A 501 35.11 -9.27 -6.18
N SER A 502 34.46 -9.24 -7.34
CA SER A 502 35.13 -8.88 -8.62
C SER A 502 35.40 -7.37 -8.79
N GLY A 503 34.92 -6.50 -7.91
CA GLY A 503 35.06 -5.05 -8.07
C GLY A 503 34.54 -4.59 -9.43
N ASP A 504 35.18 -3.60 -10.03
CA ASP A 504 34.76 -3.04 -11.33
C ASP A 504 34.93 -3.97 -12.53
N ALA A 505 35.46 -5.19 -12.34
CA ALA A 505 35.53 -6.19 -13.39
C ALA A 505 34.19 -6.83 -13.75
N ALA A 506 33.16 -6.66 -12.89
CA ALA A 506 31.80 -7.11 -13.17
C ALA A 506 30.78 -5.97 -12.93
N PRO A 507 29.61 -6.01 -13.59
CA PRO A 507 28.54 -5.03 -13.35
C PRO A 507 28.15 -4.97 -11.86
N LEU A 508 27.83 -3.78 -11.36
CA LEU A 508 27.34 -3.55 -10.00
C LEU A 508 26.17 -4.47 -9.66
N THR A 509 25.21 -4.58 -10.57
CA THR A 509 24.02 -5.43 -10.40
C THR A 509 24.38 -6.91 -10.27
N GLY A 510 25.37 -7.40 -11.01
CA GLY A 510 25.82 -8.78 -10.90
C GLY A 510 26.43 -9.09 -9.53
N ARG A 511 27.29 -8.18 -9.01
CA ARG A 511 27.87 -8.29 -7.66
C ARG A 511 26.78 -8.27 -6.58
N LEU A 512 25.80 -7.38 -6.74
CA LEU A 512 24.69 -7.26 -5.80
C LEU A 512 23.85 -8.54 -5.75
N HIS A 513 23.46 -9.06 -6.91
CA HIS A 513 22.70 -10.32 -6.99
C HIS A 513 23.52 -11.52 -6.46
N ALA A 514 24.84 -11.55 -6.67
CA ALA A 514 25.69 -12.61 -6.12
C ALA A 514 25.69 -12.62 -4.58
N LEU A 515 25.78 -11.44 -3.93
CA LEU A 515 25.70 -11.32 -2.47
C LEU A 515 24.35 -11.82 -1.93
N TRP A 516 23.25 -11.40 -2.53
CA TRP A 516 21.92 -11.83 -2.12
C TRP A 516 21.63 -13.29 -2.45
N THR A 517 22.21 -13.84 -3.53
CA THR A 517 22.12 -15.28 -3.82
C THR A 517 22.85 -16.09 -2.76
N LEU A 518 24.06 -15.68 -2.35
CA LEU A 518 24.80 -16.33 -1.26
C LEU A 518 24.02 -16.30 0.06
N GLU A 519 23.34 -15.19 0.37
CA GLU A 519 22.46 -15.07 1.54
C GLU A 519 21.29 -16.05 1.45
N GLY A 520 20.59 -16.09 0.31
CA GLY A 520 19.47 -17.00 0.08
C GLY A 520 19.84 -18.49 0.13
N LEU A 521 21.08 -18.83 -0.25
CA LEU A 521 21.62 -20.19 -0.15
C LEU A 521 22.11 -20.54 1.27
N GLY A 522 22.29 -19.55 2.17
CA GLY A 522 22.94 -19.74 3.47
C GLY A 522 24.47 -19.90 3.36
N GLU A 523 25.08 -19.52 2.24
CA GLU A 523 26.50 -19.64 1.91
C GLU A 523 27.29 -18.33 2.05
N LEU A 524 26.64 -17.25 2.51
CA LEU A 524 27.29 -15.98 2.78
C LEU A 524 28.15 -16.09 4.05
N ASP A 525 29.39 -15.63 3.98
CA ASP A 525 30.34 -15.65 5.09
C ASP A 525 30.94 -14.26 5.36
N LEU A 526 31.58 -14.09 6.52
CA LEU A 526 32.19 -12.81 6.93
C LEU A 526 33.36 -12.40 6.03
N ALA A 527 34.08 -13.33 5.42
CA ALA A 527 35.18 -13.02 4.50
C ALA A 527 34.66 -12.37 3.22
N THR A 528 33.57 -12.91 2.68
CA THR A 528 32.85 -12.31 1.54
C THR A 528 32.31 -10.94 1.87
N LEU A 529 31.72 -10.76 3.07
CA LEU A 529 31.24 -9.45 3.52
C LEU A 529 32.38 -8.43 3.72
N ALA A 530 33.53 -8.85 4.26
CA ALA A 530 34.69 -7.97 4.40
C ALA A 530 35.14 -7.47 3.01
N THR A 531 35.23 -8.35 2.02
CA THR A 531 35.53 -7.96 0.63
C THR A 531 34.49 -7.00 0.07
N ALA A 532 33.19 -7.27 0.27
CA ALA A 532 32.11 -6.41 -0.22
C ALA A 532 32.05 -5.04 0.49
N LEU A 533 32.47 -4.94 1.76
CA LEU A 533 32.60 -3.66 2.48
C LEU A 533 33.73 -2.78 1.92
N ASP A 534 34.71 -3.36 1.21
CA ASP A 534 35.79 -2.65 0.54
C ASP A 534 35.54 -2.44 -0.97
N ASP A 535 34.36 -2.83 -1.48
CA ASP A 535 33.99 -2.64 -2.89
C ASP A 535 34.02 -1.14 -3.29
N PRO A 536 34.49 -0.77 -4.48
CA PRO A 536 34.51 0.63 -4.95
C PRO A 536 33.12 1.26 -4.99
N ALA A 537 32.05 0.49 -5.23
CA ALA A 537 30.69 1.00 -5.34
C ALA A 537 29.99 1.16 -3.97
N PRO A 538 29.54 2.37 -3.59
CA PRO A 538 28.82 2.60 -2.32
C PRO A 538 27.58 1.71 -2.14
N LYS A 539 26.91 1.37 -3.22
CA LYS A 539 25.71 0.50 -3.21
C LYS A 539 26.01 -0.94 -2.78
N ILE A 540 27.18 -1.48 -3.18
CA ILE A 540 27.63 -2.81 -2.74
C ILE A 540 27.99 -2.78 -1.27
N ARG A 541 28.72 -1.76 -0.83
CA ARG A 541 29.05 -1.57 0.60
C ARG A 541 27.78 -1.43 1.45
N GLY A 542 26.77 -0.66 0.98
CA GLY A 542 25.46 -0.56 1.65
C GLY A 542 24.76 -1.92 1.75
N ALA A 543 24.75 -2.72 0.70
CA ALA A 543 24.22 -4.07 0.75
C ALA A 543 24.99 -4.98 1.71
N ALA A 544 26.32 -4.90 1.75
CA ALA A 544 27.14 -5.65 2.70
C ALA A 544 26.87 -5.25 4.16
N LEU A 545 26.67 -3.96 4.45
CA LEU A 545 26.21 -3.49 5.76
C LEU A 545 24.86 -4.12 6.15
N ARG A 546 23.89 -4.11 5.25
CA ARG A 546 22.58 -4.74 5.52
C ARG A 546 22.70 -6.25 5.72
N LEU A 547 23.50 -6.94 4.90
CA LEU A 547 23.71 -8.39 4.99
C LEU A 547 24.46 -8.79 6.26
N SER A 548 25.33 -7.91 6.80
CA SER A 548 26.04 -8.16 8.06
C SER A 548 25.09 -8.31 9.25
N GLU A 549 23.89 -7.75 9.16
CA GLU A 549 22.86 -7.82 10.22
C GLU A 549 22.41 -9.26 10.49
N GLY A 550 22.45 -10.13 9.49
CA GLY A 550 22.17 -11.58 9.65
C GLY A 550 23.10 -12.27 10.65
N PHE A 551 24.32 -11.75 10.85
CA PHE A 551 25.32 -12.30 11.76
C PHE A 551 25.21 -11.73 13.18
N LEU A 552 24.41 -10.68 13.41
CA LEU A 552 24.31 -10.04 14.73
C LEU A 552 23.58 -10.88 15.79
N LYS A 553 22.89 -11.94 15.38
CA LYS A 553 22.14 -12.86 16.28
C LYS A 553 22.85 -14.18 16.53
N GLY A 554 24.07 -14.36 15.98
CA GLY A 554 24.76 -15.65 15.99
C GLY A 554 26.12 -15.60 16.72
N PRO A 555 26.87 -16.69 16.68
CA PRO A 555 28.20 -16.78 17.33
C PRO A 555 29.25 -15.87 16.71
N GLN A 556 29.01 -15.37 15.50
CA GLN A 556 29.91 -14.44 14.80
C GLN A 556 29.59 -12.96 15.04
N ARG A 557 28.70 -12.67 16.02
CA ARG A 557 28.21 -11.31 16.32
C ARG A 557 29.34 -10.28 16.50
N GLU A 558 30.32 -10.58 17.35
CA GLU A 558 31.43 -9.65 17.63
C GLU A 558 32.29 -9.39 16.39
N ALA A 559 32.55 -10.40 15.58
CA ALA A 559 33.29 -10.25 14.33
C ALA A 559 32.51 -9.38 13.32
N ALA A 560 31.20 -9.58 13.18
CA ALA A 560 30.35 -8.75 12.32
C ALA A 560 30.30 -7.30 12.80
N ILE A 561 30.18 -7.05 14.12
CA ILE A 561 30.23 -5.70 14.72
C ILE A 561 31.56 -5.02 14.38
N ASN A 562 32.68 -5.72 14.55
CA ASN A 562 34.01 -5.17 14.26
C ASN A 562 34.14 -4.78 12.78
N LEU A 563 33.63 -5.60 11.85
CA LEU A 563 33.62 -5.27 10.42
C LEU A 563 32.82 -3.97 10.14
N VAL A 564 31.62 -3.83 10.73
CA VAL A 564 30.81 -2.62 10.57
C VAL A 564 31.49 -1.40 11.17
N LEU A 565 32.09 -1.53 12.38
CA LEU A 565 32.74 -0.41 13.08
C LEU A 565 34.02 0.07 12.36
N GLN A 566 34.77 -0.85 11.74
CA GLN A 566 35.94 -0.48 10.93
C GLN A 566 35.54 0.41 9.75
N ARG A 567 34.31 0.24 9.24
CA ARG A 567 33.76 1.04 8.14
C ARG A 567 33.22 2.38 8.56
N ALA A 568 33.00 2.63 9.83
CA ALA A 568 32.29 3.81 10.36
C ALA A 568 33.10 5.14 10.33
N GLY A 569 34.25 5.17 9.64
CA GLY A 569 35.06 6.38 9.44
C GLY A 569 34.43 7.37 8.46
N PHE A 570 35.15 7.74 7.41
CA PHE A 570 34.62 8.59 6.35
C PHE A 570 33.76 7.74 5.39
N VAL A 571 32.43 7.98 5.37
CA VAL A 571 31.45 7.22 4.58
C VAL A 571 30.72 8.16 3.62
N PRO A 572 30.68 7.87 2.30
CA PRO A 572 29.88 8.62 1.33
C PRO A 572 28.40 8.68 1.71
N LEU A 573 27.70 9.77 1.35
CA LEU A 573 26.30 9.98 1.70
C LEU A 573 25.37 8.83 1.26
N GLU A 574 25.64 8.22 0.12
CA GLU A 574 24.87 7.09 -0.42
C GLU A 574 24.93 5.83 0.49
N GLU A 575 26.01 5.67 1.23
CA GLU A 575 26.22 4.54 2.14
C GLU A 575 25.79 4.87 3.56
N GLN A 576 25.84 6.17 3.97
CA GLN A 576 25.55 6.61 5.33
C GLN A 576 24.18 6.17 5.84
N LEU A 577 23.15 6.21 4.98
CA LEU A 577 21.80 5.83 5.39
C LEU A 577 21.77 4.38 5.88
N GLN A 578 22.34 3.45 5.11
CA GLN A 578 22.36 2.04 5.51
C GLN A 578 23.27 1.82 6.73
N LEU A 579 24.40 2.51 6.81
CA LEU A 579 25.24 2.43 8.00
C LEU A 579 24.48 2.85 9.26
N LEU A 580 23.76 3.99 9.24
CA LEU A 580 22.97 4.45 10.37
C LEU A 580 21.88 3.45 10.77
N LEU A 581 21.24 2.81 9.79
CA LEU A 581 20.24 1.76 10.03
C LEU A 581 20.87 0.53 10.69
N THR A 582 22.02 0.08 10.21
CA THR A 582 22.76 -1.08 10.74
C THR A 582 23.36 -0.81 12.13
N LEU A 583 23.89 0.41 12.37
CA LEU A 583 24.33 0.82 13.72
C LEU A 583 23.17 0.75 14.73
N GLY A 584 21.96 1.10 14.30
CA GLY A 584 20.73 0.96 15.09
C GLY A 584 20.33 -0.49 15.40
N GLU A 585 20.80 -1.50 14.67
CA GLU A 585 20.66 -2.94 15.01
C GLU A 585 21.68 -3.38 16.06
N ILE A 586 22.89 -2.82 16.02
CA ILE A 586 23.98 -3.17 16.95
C ILE A 586 23.69 -2.64 18.37
N ARG A 587 23.23 -1.40 18.51
CA ARG A 587 22.70 -0.77 19.74
C ARG A 587 23.73 -0.72 20.89
N THR A 588 24.89 -0.16 20.65
CA THR A 588 25.92 0.07 21.69
C THR A 588 26.19 1.57 21.88
N PRO A 589 26.78 2.00 23.03
CA PRO A 589 27.19 3.40 23.17
C PRO A 589 28.15 3.87 22.08
N ALA A 590 29.05 3.00 21.60
CA ALA A 590 29.95 3.30 20.50
C ALA A 590 29.20 3.59 19.20
N THR A 591 28.18 2.80 18.87
CA THR A 591 27.38 3.01 17.65
C THR A 591 26.52 4.27 17.74
N GLU A 592 26.06 4.65 18.92
CA GLU A 592 25.38 5.94 19.15
C GLU A 592 26.32 7.13 18.96
N ALA A 593 27.55 7.05 19.51
CA ALA A 593 28.53 8.09 19.29
C ALA A 593 28.90 8.29 17.81
N ILE A 594 29.06 7.19 17.07
CA ILE A 594 29.27 7.21 15.61
C ILE A 594 28.07 7.83 14.88
N SER A 595 26.87 7.40 15.20
CA SER A 595 25.64 7.94 14.60
C SER A 595 25.51 9.45 14.81
N ARG A 596 25.86 9.94 16.02
CA ARG A 596 25.92 11.36 16.33
C ARG A 596 26.92 12.09 15.44
N VAL A 597 28.14 11.60 15.34
CA VAL A 597 29.18 12.21 14.48
C VAL A 597 28.76 12.27 13.02
N LEU A 598 28.18 11.19 12.49
CA LEU A 598 27.70 11.14 11.11
C LEU A 598 26.58 12.17 10.86
N LEU A 599 25.61 12.30 11.78
CA LEU A 599 24.54 13.29 11.66
C LEU A 599 25.08 14.73 11.77
N MET A 600 26.06 14.98 12.62
CA MET A 600 26.66 16.31 12.83
C MET A 600 27.45 16.80 11.62
N ASN A 601 28.09 15.88 10.88
CA ASN A 601 28.94 16.20 9.74
C ASN A 601 28.22 16.18 8.39
N ALA A 602 26.94 15.76 8.36
CA ALA A 602 26.16 15.70 7.14
C ALA A 602 25.12 16.83 7.04
N ALA A 603 24.68 17.13 5.82
CA ALA A 603 23.53 18.02 5.62
C ALA A 603 22.28 17.45 6.31
N PRO A 604 21.39 18.29 6.88
CA PRO A 604 20.17 17.84 7.52
C PRO A 604 19.29 17.01 6.56
N SER A 605 18.82 15.85 7.04
CA SER A 605 17.93 14.96 6.25
C SER A 605 16.99 14.22 7.19
N GLN A 606 15.67 14.36 6.97
CA GLN A 606 14.66 13.65 7.77
C GLN A 606 14.86 12.14 7.69
N LEU A 607 15.24 11.63 6.53
CA LEU A 607 15.49 10.20 6.31
C LEU A 607 16.62 9.68 7.23
N ARG A 608 17.73 10.42 7.36
CA ARG A 608 18.84 10.06 8.26
C ARG A 608 18.47 10.27 9.73
N PHE A 609 17.70 11.30 10.06
CA PHE A 609 17.22 11.52 11.42
C PHE A 609 16.37 10.34 11.89
N ASP A 610 15.39 9.93 11.09
CA ASP A 610 14.51 8.83 11.45
C ASP A 610 15.22 7.47 11.42
N ALA A 611 16.22 7.30 10.56
CA ALA A 611 17.09 6.11 10.59
C ALA A 611 17.79 5.96 11.96
N VAL A 612 18.32 7.05 12.52
CA VAL A 612 18.94 7.04 13.86
C VAL A 612 17.90 6.88 14.95
N ILE A 613 16.82 7.68 14.94
CA ILE A 613 15.78 7.64 15.97
C ILE A 613 15.16 6.23 16.05
N SER A 614 14.99 5.57 14.91
CA SER A 614 14.46 4.21 14.86
C SER A 614 15.31 3.20 15.65
N GLY A 615 16.63 3.38 15.70
CA GLY A 615 17.55 2.52 16.45
C GLY A 615 17.63 2.84 17.97
N LEU A 616 17.03 3.94 18.42
CA LEU A 616 17.17 4.45 19.78
C LEU A 616 16.04 4.08 20.74
N ALA A 617 15.09 3.21 20.35
CA ALA A 617 13.94 2.86 21.17
C ALA A 617 14.28 2.74 22.67
N GLY A 618 13.70 3.61 23.49
CA GLY A 618 13.91 3.72 24.92
C GLY A 618 15.15 4.52 25.37
N ARG A 619 16.00 4.97 24.44
CA ARG A 619 17.25 5.72 24.71
C ARG A 619 17.29 7.13 24.11
N GLU A 620 16.16 7.58 23.59
CA GLU A 620 16.03 8.86 22.88
C GLU A 620 16.43 10.06 23.75
N VAL A 621 16.07 10.06 25.04
CA VAL A 621 16.40 11.16 25.95
C VAL A 621 17.89 11.24 26.26
N ASP A 622 18.58 10.09 26.34
CA ASP A 622 20.04 10.04 26.57
C ASP A 622 20.79 10.55 25.35
N PHE A 623 20.36 10.11 24.16
CA PHE A 623 20.93 10.59 22.91
C PHE A 623 20.67 12.09 22.70
N LEU A 624 19.47 12.58 22.99
CA LEU A 624 19.14 14.00 22.96
C LEU A 624 20.02 14.80 23.93
N ALA A 625 20.22 14.30 25.18
CA ALA A 625 21.10 14.94 26.14
C ALA A 625 22.53 15.05 25.61
N SER A 626 23.05 13.99 24.99
CA SER A 626 24.39 14.00 24.41
C SER A 626 24.53 15.01 23.26
N LEU A 627 23.48 15.20 22.45
CA LEU A 627 23.47 16.23 21.41
C LEU A 627 23.48 17.64 21.99
N VAL A 628 22.61 17.89 22.95
CA VAL A 628 22.42 19.21 23.54
C VAL A 628 23.66 19.69 24.29
N GLN A 629 24.45 18.77 24.90
CA GLN A 629 25.69 19.06 25.61
C GLN A 629 26.91 19.16 24.71
N ASP A 630 26.78 18.74 23.42
CA ASP A 630 27.90 18.79 22.49
C ASP A 630 28.13 20.23 22.00
N PRO A 631 29.35 20.82 22.16
CA PRO A 631 29.64 22.16 21.66
C PRO A 631 29.37 22.35 20.16
N VAL A 632 29.49 21.28 19.34
CA VAL A 632 29.19 21.33 17.89
C VAL A 632 27.72 21.57 17.68
N CYS A 633 26.86 20.95 18.49
CA CYS A 633 25.42 21.16 18.41
C CYS A 633 24.98 22.60 18.72
N ALA A 634 25.71 23.28 19.58
CA ALA A 634 25.47 24.71 19.89
C ALA A 634 25.69 25.62 18.67
N THR A 635 26.55 25.22 17.75
CA THR A 635 26.85 25.95 16.51
C THR A 635 25.94 25.55 15.35
N MET A 636 25.08 24.51 15.53
CA MET A 636 24.20 24.01 14.49
C MET A 636 23.08 25.00 14.18
N LYS A 637 22.75 25.08 12.90
CA LYS A 637 21.65 25.90 12.40
C LYS A 637 20.31 25.15 12.50
N ASN A 638 19.22 25.87 12.32
CA ASN A 638 17.82 25.38 12.39
C ASN A 638 17.51 24.10 11.58
N GLY A 639 18.36 23.71 10.62
CA GLY A 639 18.18 22.48 9.83
C GLY A 639 18.19 21.18 10.65
N HIS A 640 18.75 21.18 11.89
CA HIS A 640 18.74 20.01 12.78
C HIS A 640 17.59 20.03 13.82
N ALA A 641 16.77 21.08 13.82
CA ALA A 641 15.60 21.16 14.68
C ALA A 641 14.65 19.94 14.54
N PRO A 642 14.40 19.36 13.34
CA PRO A 642 13.59 18.16 13.22
C PRO A 642 14.14 16.94 13.95
N LEU A 643 15.48 16.79 14.08
CA LEU A 643 16.09 15.70 14.85
C LEU A 643 15.73 15.81 16.34
N LEU A 644 15.93 16.99 16.94
CA LEU A 644 15.63 17.23 18.35
C LEU A 644 14.13 17.10 18.61
N ALA A 645 13.31 17.64 17.73
CA ALA A 645 11.86 17.54 17.82
C ALA A 645 11.38 16.09 17.67
N GLY A 646 11.96 15.31 16.76
CA GLY A 646 11.64 13.89 16.57
C GLY A 646 11.98 13.05 17.81
N LEU A 647 13.18 13.24 18.38
CA LEU A 647 13.59 12.59 19.64
C LEU A 647 12.65 12.97 20.81
N ALA A 648 12.38 14.26 20.97
CA ALA A 648 11.49 14.75 22.02
C ALA A 648 10.06 14.20 21.88
N ARG A 649 9.57 14.10 20.63
CA ARG A 649 8.28 13.52 20.34
C ARG A 649 8.20 12.03 20.71
N CYS A 650 9.24 11.24 20.39
CA CYS A 650 9.29 9.83 20.78
C CYS A 650 9.24 9.66 22.30
N VAL A 651 10.03 10.44 23.04
CA VAL A 651 10.00 10.44 24.52
C VAL A 651 8.61 10.79 25.06
N ALA A 652 7.97 11.83 24.50
CA ALA A 652 6.63 12.27 24.93
C ALA A 652 5.56 11.22 24.63
N LEU A 653 5.65 10.53 23.47
CA LEU A 653 4.74 9.45 23.07
C LEU A 653 4.93 8.19 23.93
N GLY A 654 6.16 7.93 24.42
CA GLY A 654 6.43 6.84 25.35
C GLY A 654 5.80 7.03 26.73
N GLY A 655 5.50 8.27 27.13
CA GLY A 655 4.70 8.59 28.32
C GLY A 655 5.39 8.34 29.66
N ASP A 656 6.70 8.06 29.70
CA ASP A 656 7.47 7.86 30.94
C ASP A 656 7.70 9.19 31.67
N PRO A 657 7.16 9.38 32.90
CA PRO A 657 7.29 10.65 33.62
C PRO A 657 8.74 11.07 33.89
N ALA A 658 9.62 10.11 34.21
CA ALA A 658 11.02 10.42 34.53
C ALA A 658 11.76 10.90 33.28
N LYS A 659 11.55 10.25 32.12
CA LYS A 659 12.13 10.66 30.84
C LYS A 659 11.59 12.01 30.38
N ILE A 660 10.29 12.26 30.56
CA ILE A 660 9.67 13.55 30.20
C ILE A 660 10.15 14.67 31.14
N ALA A 661 10.31 14.42 32.45
CA ALA A 661 10.89 15.41 33.36
C ALA A 661 12.30 15.81 32.90
N ARG A 662 13.16 14.82 32.60
CA ARG A 662 14.49 15.05 32.08
C ARG A 662 14.49 15.78 30.73
N LEU A 663 13.54 15.49 29.85
CA LEU A 663 13.35 16.20 28.58
C LEU A 663 13.02 17.69 28.81
N LEU A 664 12.15 17.99 29.78
CA LEU A 664 11.80 19.34 30.16
C LEU A 664 13.00 20.08 30.81
N ASP A 665 13.82 19.37 31.61
CA ASP A 665 15.06 19.93 32.16
C ASP A 665 16.05 20.31 31.05
N LEU A 666 16.18 19.45 30.00
CA LEU A 666 17.00 19.75 28.82
C LEU A 666 16.48 21.00 28.07
N ALA A 667 15.15 21.15 27.94
CA ALA A 667 14.56 22.33 27.34
C ALA A 667 14.75 23.60 28.19
N ALA A 668 14.84 23.47 29.51
CA ALA A 668 15.01 24.61 30.42
C ALA A 668 16.50 25.07 30.58
N MET A 669 17.47 24.30 30.04
CA MET A 669 18.88 24.69 30.14
C MET A 669 19.13 26.02 29.40
N PRO A 670 19.86 26.98 30.01
CA PRO A 670 20.29 28.19 29.32
C PRO A 670 21.18 27.87 28.13
N LYS A 671 20.88 28.39 26.94
CA LYS A 671 21.64 28.13 25.71
C LYS A 671 21.83 29.39 24.88
N PRO A 672 22.93 29.51 24.16
CA PRO A 672 23.05 30.53 23.12
C PRO A 672 22.19 30.12 21.92
N GLY A 673 21.01 30.71 21.83
CA GLY A 673 20.02 30.50 20.76
C GLY A 673 18.81 29.63 21.19
N ASP A 674 17.61 30.15 20.97
CA ASP A 674 16.35 29.54 21.43
C ASP A 674 15.90 28.34 20.58
N TRP A 675 16.54 28.06 19.44
CA TRP A 675 16.08 27.07 18.49
C TRP A 675 16.03 25.65 19.07
N GLN A 676 16.98 25.26 19.91
CA GLN A 676 17.01 23.93 20.53
C GLN A 676 15.85 23.76 21.54
N GLN A 677 15.62 24.81 22.34
CA GLN A 677 14.50 24.86 23.29
C GLN A 677 13.16 24.76 22.54
N ILE A 678 13.01 25.57 21.48
CA ILE A 678 11.84 25.56 20.62
C ILE A 678 11.66 24.17 19.96
N ALA A 679 12.73 23.56 19.44
CA ALA A 679 12.66 22.22 18.81
C ALA A 679 12.22 21.14 19.80
N ILE A 680 12.78 21.11 21.00
CA ILE A 680 12.42 20.13 22.04
C ILE A 680 10.94 20.32 22.46
N LEU A 681 10.56 21.56 22.81
CA LEU A 681 9.18 21.88 23.22
C LEU A 681 8.19 21.65 22.06
N GLY A 682 8.60 21.97 20.83
CA GLY A 682 7.82 21.71 19.63
C GLY A 682 7.56 20.22 19.38
N GLY A 683 8.55 19.39 19.65
CA GLY A 683 8.42 17.92 19.61
C GLY A 683 7.38 17.40 20.62
N ILE A 684 7.43 17.88 21.86
CA ILE A 684 6.45 17.52 22.91
C ILE A 684 5.06 18.06 22.53
N ALA A 685 4.97 19.35 22.17
CA ALA A 685 3.71 19.99 21.78
C ALA A 685 3.04 19.32 20.55
N GLY A 686 3.86 18.75 19.66
CA GLY A 686 3.40 17.99 18.50
C GLY A 686 2.65 16.70 18.84
N THR A 687 2.77 16.19 20.08
CA THR A 687 2.03 15.02 20.56
C THR A 687 0.63 15.39 21.11
N VAL A 688 0.40 16.68 21.39
CA VAL A 688 -0.90 17.16 21.89
C VAL A 688 -1.81 17.47 20.70
N PRO A 689 -2.89 16.73 20.52
CA PRO A 689 -3.79 16.95 19.39
C PRO A 689 -4.53 18.30 19.53
N VAL A 690 -4.83 18.91 18.39
CA VAL A 690 -5.51 20.20 18.32
C VAL A 690 -7.01 19.96 18.09
N ALA A 691 -7.85 20.50 18.97
CA ALA A 691 -9.29 20.48 18.78
C ALA A 691 -9.69 21.29 17.53
N LYS A 692 -10.53 20.73 16.68
CA LYS A 692 -11.09 21.40 15.51
C LYS A 692 -12.59 21.63 15.71
N PRO A 693 -13.13 22.76 15.24
CA PRO A 693 -14.56 23.02 15.31
C PRO A 693 -15.39 21.89 14.68
N GLY A 694 -16.44 21.44 15.37
CA GLY A 694 -17.34 20.39 14.85
C GLY A 694 -16.79 18.96 14.91
N GLN A 695 -15.64 18.76 15.58
CA GLN A 695 -15.06 17.42 15.78
C GLN A 695 -15.12 17.01 17.27
N PRO A 696 -15.06 15.70 17.59
CA PRO A 696 -14.96 15.25 18.97
C PRO A 696 -13.72 15.86 19.62
N ALA A 697 -13.84 16.21 20.91
CA ALA A 697 -12.68 16.69 21.66
C ALA A 697 -11.59 15.59 21.70
N PRO A 698 -10.35 15.90 21.29
CA PRO A 698 -9.28 14.93 21.29
C PRO A 698 -8.96 14.49 22.71
N VAL A 699 -8.65 13.21 22.87
CA VAL A 699 -8.21 12.67 24.16
C VAL A 699 -6.74 12.98 24.38
N VAL A 700 -6.44 13.77 25.41
CA VAL A 700 -5.07 13.98 25.87
C VAL A 700 -4.87 13.12 27.11
N ARG A 701 -3.85 12.25 27.11
CA ARG A 701 -3.45 11.49 28.28
C ARG A 701 -2.40 12.27 29.06
N PRO A 702 -2.73 12.77 30.25
CA PRO A 702 -1.75 13.47 31.03
C PRO A 702 -0.73 12.50 31.63
N VAL A 703 0.54 12.88 31.53
CA VAL A 703 1.64 12.22 32.22
C VAL A 703 1.67 12.74 33.67
N ARG A 704 1.65 11.85 34.65
CA ARG A 704 1.52 12.19 36.07
C ARG A 704 2.89 12.31 36.73
N PHE A 705 3.12 13.44 37.34
CA PHE A 705 4.31 13.74 38.15
C PHE A 705 3.94 13.83 39.63
N PRO A 706 4.84 13.44 40.57
CA PRO A 706 4.57 13.59 42.00
C PRO A 706 4.42 15.04 42.44
N THR A 707 5.12 15.97 41.77
CA THR A 707 5.05 17.41 41.97
C THR A 707 5.22 18.13 40.64
N GLU A 708 4.93 19.43 40.57
CA GLU A 708 5.24 20.23 39.39
C GLU A 708 6.73 20.10 39.02
N PRO A 709 7.06 19.69 37.77
CA PRO A 709 8.44 19.67 37.31
C PRO A 709 9.05 21.09 37.35
N LYS A 710 10.21 21.25 38.02
CA LYS A 710 10.88 22.55 38.17
C LYS A 710 11.13 23.26 36.84
N ALA A 711 11.43 22.50 35.80
CA ALA A 711 11.63 23.00 34.45
C ALA A 711 10.40 23.73 33.90
N VAL A 712 9.20 23.29 34.25
CA VAL A 712 7.95 23.94 33.77
C VAL A 712 7.82 25.35 34.30
N ALA A 713 8.09 25.55 35.59
CA ALA A 713 8.08 26.87 36.21
C ALA A 713 9.15 27.79 35.59
N GLN A 714 10.35 27.27 35.32
CA GLN A 714 11.43 28.01 34.65
C GLN A 714 11.05 28.41 33.22
N LEU A 715 10.48 27.46 32.42
CA LEU A 715 10.08 27.68 31.03
C LEU A 715 8.97 28.71 30.89
N ARG A 716 8.08 28.83 31.88
CA ARG A 716 7.04 29.88 31.91
C ARG A 716 7.60 31.31 32.12
N THR A 717 8.81 31.43 32.69
CA THR A 717 9.46 32.73 32.90
C THR A 717 10.33 33.17 31.72
N VAL A 718 10.56 32.30 30.72
CA VAL A 718 11.36 32.64 29.54
C VAL A 718 10.65 33.76 28.73
N ASP A 719 11.42 34.80 28.40
CA ASP A 719 10.89 35.94 27.64
C ASP A 719 10.90 35.67 26.11
N SER A 720 10.13 34.66 25.73
CA SER A 720 9.90 34.28 24.34
C SER A 720 8.42 33.94 24.15
N THR A 721 7.76 34.62 23.23
CA THR A 721 6.35 34.37 22.88
C THR A 721 6.14 32.94 22.37
N GLU A 722 7.10 32.42 21.60
CA GLU A 722 7.06 31.07 21.04
C GLU A 722 7.17 30.01 22.14
N VAL A 723 8.14 30.16 23.07
CA VAL A 723 8.30 29.23 24.20
C VAL A 723 7.05 29.26 25.09
N LYS A 724 6.49 30.46 25.40
CA LYS A 724 5.24 30.58 26.17
C LYS A 724 4.08 29.86 25.48
N SER A 725 3.94 30.01 24.17
CA SER A 725 2.92 29.32 23.37
C SER A 725 3.10 27.80 23.40
N LEU A 726 4.32 27.30 23.23
CA LEU A 726 4.63 25.87 23.26
C LEU A 726 4.36 25.26 24.64
N ILE A 727 4.78 25.93 25.73
CA ILE A 727 4.50 25.48 27.09
C ILE A 727 2.99 25.43 27.36
N ALA A 728 2.24 26.44 26.94
CA ALA A 728 0.79 26.43 27.07
C ALA A 728 0.13 25.25 26.33
N ARG A 729 0.69 24.88 25.17
CA ARG A 729 0.25 23.69 24.40
C ARG A 729 0.66 22.37 25.03
N VAL A 730 1.82 22.31 25.71
CA VAL A 730 2.31 21.11 26.42
C VAL A 730 1.55 20.91 27.74
N ASP A 731 1.03 21.98 28.36
CA ASP A 731 0.41 21.96 29.69
C ASP A 731 -0.66 20.88 29.88
N PRO A 732 -1.57 20.60 28.92
CA PRO A 732 -2.56 19.52 29.06
C PRO A 732 -1.95 18.11 29.17
N LEU A 733 -0.72 17.91 28.68
CA LEU A 733 0.00 16.64 28.78
C LEU A 733 0.55 16.40 30.20
N LEU A 734 0.70 17.43 31.03
CA LEU A 734 1.36 17.36 32.32
C LEU A 734 0.35 17.40 33.46
N ALA A 735 0.46 16.51 34.44
CA ALA A 735 -0.40 16.43 35.59
C ALA A 735 0.39 16.25 36.88
N TRP A 736 -0.01 16.94 37.95
CA TRP A 736 0.53 16.78 39.32
C TRP A 736 -0.55 17.16 40.36
N PRO A 737 -0.42 16.70 41.63
CA PRO A 737 -1.37 17.06 42.67
C PRO A 737 -1.49 18.57 42.85
N GLY A 738 -2.74 19.07 42.84
CA GLY A 738 -3.04 20.51 43.01
C GLY A 738 -3.01 21.35 41.73
N LYS A 739 -2.73 20.75 40.54
CA LYS A 739 -2.87 21.49 39.28
C LYS A 739 -4.33 21.81 38.99
N GLN A 740 -4.63 23.12 38.80
CA GLN A 740 -5.99 23.58 38.49
C GLN A 740 -6.51 23.04 37.13
N GLY A 741 -7.78 22.69 37.06
CA GLY A 741 -8.44 22.26 35.82
C GLY A 741 -8.36 20.78 35.49
N MET A 742 -7.75 19.96 36.33
CA MET A 742 -7.74 18.52 36.17
C MET A 742 -8.96 17.88 36.85
N ALA A 743 -9.64 16.99 36.12
CA ALA A 743 -10.64 16.10 36.72
C ALA A 743 -9.99 15.23 37.80
N ALA A 744 -10.72 14.94 38.86
CA ALA A 744 -10.27 14.05 39.94
C ALA A 744 -9.81 12.72 39.33
N ASP A 745 -8.82 12.11 39.96
CA ASP A 745 -8.14 10.90 39.52
C ASP A 745 -9.09 9.85 38.93
N ALA A 746 -9.03 9.62 37.62
CA ALA A 746 -9.51 8.37 37.11
C ALA A 746 -8.63 7.26 37.73
N PRO A 747 -9.21 6.28 38.42
CA PRO A 747 -8.42 5.21 39.02
C PRO A 747 -7.55 4.54 37.95
N ALA A 748 -6.32 4.17 38.31
CA ALA A 748 -5.49 3.34 37.46
C ALA A 748 -6.32 2.16 36.98
N ALA A 749 -6.22 1.82 35.69
CA ALA A 749 -7.01 0.73 35.14
C ALA A 749 -6.86 -0.52 36.01
N ALA A 750 -7.94 -0.93 36.64
CA ALA A 750 -7.94 -2.19 37.38
C ALA A 750 -7.48 -3.32 36.44
N ALA A 751 -6.65 -4.22 36.96
CA ALA A 751 -6.27 -5.39 36.18
C ALA A 751 -7.54 -6.13 35.74
N LEU A 752 -7.55 -6.59 34.49
CA LEU A 752 -8.65 -7.41 34.00
C LEU A 752 -8.64 -8.74 34.74
N GLY A 753 -9.78 -9.16 35.26
CA GLY A 753 -9.94 -10.44 35.95
C GLY A 753 -11.05 -11.28 35.30
N GLY A 754 -11.01 -12.60 35.51
CA GLY A 754 -12.05 -13.54 35.08
C GLY A 754 -12.36 -13.44 33.56
N ASP A 755 -13.63 -13.26 33.22
CA ASP A 755 -14.12 -13.25 31.85
C ASP A 755 -13.56 -12.07 31.01
N ASP A 756 -13.23 -10.94 31.63
CA ASP A 756 -12.66 -9.79 30.91
C ASP A 756 -11.22 -10.05 30.47
N ALA A 757 -10.44 -10.77 31.26
CA ALA A 757 -9.10 -11.21 30.88
C ALA A 757 -9.15 -12.25 29.75
N ALA A 758 -10.11 -13.17 29.81
CA ALA A 758 -10.34 -14.14 28.74
C ALA A 758 -10.81 -13.46 27.46
N SER A 759 -11.71 -12.46 27.56
CA SER A 759 -12.16 -11.63 26.43
C SER A 759 -11.00 -10.87 25.79
N PHE A 760 -10.13 -10.29 26.60
CA PHE A 760 -8.93 -9.58 26.11
C PHE A 760 -7.99 -10.55 25.34
N ALA A 761 -7.75 -11.74 25.86
CA ALA A 761 -6.88 -12.74 25.21
C ALA A 761 -7.45 -13.16 23.83
N ARG A 762 -8.75 -13.51 23.75
CA ARG A 762 -9.40 -13.82 22.47
C ARG A 762 -9.39 -12.60 21.53
N GLY A 763 -9.59 -11.40 22.07
CA GLY A 763 -9.52 -10.15 21.34
C GLY A 763 -8.14 -9.87 20.73
N THR A 764 -7.05 -10.28 21.39
CA THR A 764 -5.68 -10.18 20.89
C THR A 764 -5.51 -10.99 19.60
N GLU A 765 -5.96 -12.24 19.61
CA GLU A 765 -5.88 -13.12 18.44
C GLU A 765 -6.73 -12.56 17.29
N LEU A 766 -7.97 -12.18 17.59
CA LEU A 766 -8.87 -11.63 16.59
C LEU A 766 -8.38 -10.30 16.00
N TYR A 767 -7.84 -9.42 16.83
CA TYR A 767 -7.27 -8.16 16.38
C TYR A 767 -6.13 -8.40 15.39
N THR A 768 -5.23 -9.31 15.70
CA THR A 768 -4.06 -9.62 14.85
C THR A 768 -4.49 -10.05 13.44
N VAL A 769 -5.52 -10.88 13.36
CA VAL A 769 -6.00 -11.42 12.08
C VAL A 769 -6.92 -10.46 11.34
N VAL A 770 -7.80 -9.73 12.05
CA VAL A 770 -8.90 -8.97 11.44
C VAL A 770 -8.60 -7.48 11.33
N CYS A 771 -8.14 -6.86 12.41
CA CYS A 771 -8.00 -5.41 12.52
C CYS A 771 -6.57 -4.94 12.21
N GLY A 772 -5.60 -5.75 12.65
CA GLY A 772 -4.16 -5.42 12.56
C GLY A 772 -3.64 -5.27 11.14
N ALA A 773 -4.28 -5.91 10.16
CA ALA A 773 -3.95 -5.76 8.74
C ALA A 773 -4.04 -4.29 8.27
N CYS A 774 -5.06 -3.56 8.71
CA CYS A 774 -5.27 -2.15 8.38
C CYS A 774 -4.73 -1.22 9.47
N HIS A 775 -5.10 -1.47 10.73
CA HIS A 775 -4.76 -0.60 11.86
C HIS A 775 -3.36 -0.86 12.43
N GLN A 776 -2.64 -1.81 11.88
CA GLN A 776 -1.31 -2.28 12.26
C GLN A 776 -1.25 -2.91 13.67
N PRO A 777 -0.32 -3.84 13.96
CA PRO A 777 -0.21 -4.48 15.28
C PRO A 777 -0.02 -3.50 16.43
N HIS A 778 0.63 -2.37 16.17
CA HIS A 778 0.86 -1.31 17.16
C HIS A 778 -0.33 -0.33 17.32
N GLY A 779 -1.44 -0.52 16.60
CA GLY A 779 -2.65 0.31 16.70
C GLY A 779 -2.55 1.74 16.19
N ASN A 780 -1.45 2.11 15.51
CA ASN A 780 -1.26 3.48 15.04
C ASN A 780 -1.85 3.76 13.64
N GLY A 781 -2.47 2.74 13.05
CA GLY A 781 -2.93 2.85 11.67
C GLY A 781 -1.79 2.94 10.66
N GLN A 782 -2.13 3.24 9.45
CA GLN A 782 -1.23 3.43 8.33
C GLN A 782 -1.77 4.53 7.43
N GLU A 783 -0.92 5.47 7.05
CA GLU A 783 -1.30 6.53 6.10
C GLU A 783 -1.82 5.94 4.79
N GLY A 784 -2.94 6.46 4.31
CA GLY A 784 -3.61 5.98 3.10
C GLY A 784 -4.38 4.66 3.25
N LEU A 785 -4.36 4.01 4.43
CA LEU A 785 -5.04 2.72 4.66
C LEU A 785 -6.04 2.77 5.83
N ALA A 786 -5.61 3.18 7.04
CA ALA A 786 -6.48 3.20 8.19
C ALA A 786 -6.01 4.19 9.27
N PRO A 787 -6.92 4.84 10.01
CA PRO A 787 -6.58 5.75 11.09
C PRO A 787 -6.03 5.00 12.33
N PRO A 788 -5.35 5.72 13.25
CA PRO A 788 -4.92 5.14 14.50
C PRO A 788 -6.09 4.76 15.41
N LEU A 789 -6.01 3.60 16.07
CA LEU A 789 -6.87 3.19 17.17
C LEU A 789 -6.28 3.59 18.53
N ARG A 790 -4.95 3.56 18.62
CA ARG A 790 -4.23 3.97 19.82
C ARG A 790 -4.48 5.45 20.13
N ASP A 791 -4.98 5.72 21.34
CA ASP A 791 -5.37 7.04 21.84
C ASP A 791 -6.43 7.74 21.00
N SER A 792 -7.24 6.96 20.26
CA SER A 792 -8.34 7.49 19.46
C SER A 792 -9.54 7.84 20.35
N GLU A 793 -10.09 9.05 20.15
CA GLU A 793 -11.33 9.51 20.77
C GLU A 793 -12.54 8.63 20.43
N TRP A 794 -12.50 7.95 19.30
CA TRP A 794 -13.52 7.00 18.88
C TRP A 794 -13.43 5.67 19.66
N VAL A 795 -12.23 5.23 19.99
CA VAL A 795 -11.98 4.00 20.75
C VAL A 795 -12.22 4.20 22.25
N LEU A 796 -11.73 5.31 22.79
CA LEU A 796 -11.76 5.59 24.24
C LEU A 796 -13.05 6.28 24.69
N GLY A 797 -13.87 6.74 23.75
CA GLY A 797 -15.15 7.38 23.98
C GLY A 797 -16.30 6.38 24.18
N SER A 798 -17.45 6.71 23.59
CA SER A 798 -18.69 5.91 23.71
C SER A 798 -18.52 4.51 23.12
N GLU A 799 -18.75 3.47 23.94
CA GLU A 799 -18.78 2.07 23.48
C GLU A 799 -19.93 1.79 22.51
N GLN A 800 -21.06 2.52 22.68
CA GLN A 800 -22.22 2.42 21.80
C GLN A 800 -21.90 2.92 20.39
N ARG A 801 -21.11 3.99 20.30
CA ARG A 801 -20.61 4.53 19.02
C ARG A 801 -19.60 3.58 18.38
N LEU A 802 -18.66 3.09 19.19
CA LEU A 802 -17.61 2.20 18.74
C LEU A 802 -18.18 0.86 18.23
N ALA A 803 -19.19 0.30 18.94
CA ALA A 803 -19.90 -0.91 18.51
C ALA A 803 -20.51 -0.73 17.09
N ARG A 804 -21.15 0.42 16.85
CA ARG A 804 -21.78 0.74 15.57
C ARG A 804 -20.76 0.93 14.44
N ILE A 805 -19.60 1.50 14.76
CA ILE A 805 -18.48 1.61 13.81
C ILE A 805 -18.07 0.22 13.33
N VAL A 806 -17.91 -0.73 14.24
CA VAL A 806 -17.49 -2.08 13.86
C VAL A 806 -18.60 -2.86 13.16
N LEU A 807 -19.85 -2.71 13.61
CA LEU A 807 -21.00 -3.40 13.00
C LEU A 807 -21.24 -2.98 11.55
N HIS A 808 -21.25 -1.69 11.24
CA HIS A 808 -21.69 -1.16 9.95
C HIS A 808 -20.58 -0.45 9.16
N GLY A 809 -19.39 -0.31 9.72
CA GLY A 809 -18.31 0.44 9.10
C GLY A 809 -18.50 1.96 9.12
N VAL A 810 -17.53 2.64 8.54
CA VAL A 810 -17.53 4.11 8.39
C VAL A 810 -17.23 4.46 6.95
N ARG A 811 -17.98 5.42 6.41
CA ARG A 811 -17.77 6.00 5.08
C ARG A 811 -17.54 7.50 5.18
N ASP A 812 -17.01 8.07 4.12
CA ASP A 812 -16.68 9.48 4.00
C ASP A 812 -15.57 9.93 4.96
N GLU A 813 -15.40 11.22 5.09
CA GLU A 813 -14.36 11.77 5.94
C GLU A 813 -14.66 11.55 7.43
N ILE A 814 -13.68 10.99 8.14
CA ILE A 814 -13.67 10.89 9.59
C ILE A 814 -12.42 11.54 10.16
N SER A 815 -12.56 12.35 11.20
CA SER A 815 -11.43 12.95 11.91
C SER A 815 -11.01 12.05 13.07
N VAL A 816 -9.75 11.66 13.13
CA VAL A 816 -9.15 10.90 14.23
C VAL A 816 -7.91 11.63 14.70
N LYS A 817 -7.85 11.96 15.98
CA LYS A 817 -6.75 12.72 16.60
C LYS A 817 -6.45 14.05 15.87
N GLY A 818 -7.49 14.68 15.32
CA GLY A 818 -7.38 15.94 14.59
C GLY A 818 -6.87 15.83 13.15
N VAL A 819 -6.62 14.61 12.65
CA VAL A 819 -6.27 14.32 11.25
C VAL A 819 -7.52 13.79 10.54
N ASN A 820 -7.79 14.27 9.34
CA ASN A 820 -8.90 13.82 8.53
C ASN A 820 -8.48 12.61 7.66
N TYR A 821 -9.28 11.56 7.71
CA TYR A 821 -9.13 10.34 6.92
C TYR A 821 -10.34 10.18 6.01
N LEU A 822 -10.10 10.08 4.72
CA LEU A 822 -11.13 9.81 3.71
C LEU A 822 -11.00 8.34 3.26
N LEU A 823 -11.36 7.43 4.16
CA LEU A 823 -11.20 5.99 3.99
C LEU A 823 -12.51 5.29 4.37
N ASN A 824 -12.80 4.16 3.75
CA ASN A 824 -13.97 3.36 4.08
C ASN A 824 -13.57 2.19 4.99
N MET A 825 -14.03 2.21 6.24
CA MET A 825 -13.96 1.03 7.10
C MET A 825 -15.10 0.08 6.72
N PRO A 826 -14.84 -1.21 6.44
CA PRO A 826 -15.90 -2.16 6.10
C PRO A 826 -16.78 -2.49 7.31
N ALA A 827 -18.02 -2.87 7.05
CA ALA A 827 -18.93 -3.44 8.03
C ALA A 827 -18.48 -4.85 8.42
N LEU A 828 -18.53 -5.19 9.72
CA LEU A 828 -18.16 -6.51 10.23
C LEU A 828 -19.34 -7.24 10.91
N ALA A 829 -20.56 -6.72 10.80
CA ALA A 829 -21.75 -7.31 11.43
C ALA A 829 -22.04 -8.74 10.94
N GLU A 830 -21.82 -9.03 9.67
CA GLU A 830 -22.02 -10.37 9.10
C GLU A 830 -20.83 -11.32 9.33
N ALA A 831 -19.65 -10.72 9.57
CA ALA A 831 -18.39 -11.45 9.69
C ALA A 831 -18.09 -11.93 11.11
N LEU A 832 -18.57 -11.20 12.12
CA LEU A 832 -18.21 -11.44 13.51
C LEU A 832 -19.46 -11.59 14.38
N THR A 833 -19.41 -12.55 15.30
CA THR A 833 -20.42 -12.69 16.34
C THR A 833 -20.34 -11.52 17.33
N ASP A 834 -21.40 -11.32 18.11
CA ASP A 834 -21.43 -10.26 19.13
C ASP A 834 -20.29 -10.45 20.16
N GLN A 835 -20.02 -11.68 20.56
CA GLN A 835 -18.91 -12.00 21.46
C GLN A 835 -17.54 -11.65 20.82
N GLN A 836 -17.31 -12.00 19.56
CA GLN A 836 -16.07 -11.68 18.86
C GLN A 836 -15.85 -10.17 18.72
N ILE A 837 -16.90 -9.41 18.41
CA ILE A 837 -16.81 -7.95 18.38
C ILE A 837 -16.50 -7.41 19.78
N ALA A 838 -17.17 -7.88 20.81
CA ALA A 838 -16.91 -7.49 22.20
C ALA A 838 -15.47 -7.79 22.61
N ASP A 839 -14.92 -8.96 22.24
CA ASP A 839 -13.54 -9.37 22.50
C ASP A 839 -12.54 -8.42 21.82
N ALA A 840 -12.72 -8.13 20.52
CA ALA A 840 -11.89 -7.19 19.78
C ALA A 840 -11.96 -5.77 20.37
N LEU A 841 -13.15 -5.30 20.72
CA LEU A 841 -13.33 -3.98 21.34
C LEU A 841 -12.74 -3.92 22.75
N THR A 842 -12.81 -4.99 23.52
CA THR A 842 -12.14 -5.11 24.83
C THR A 842 -10.63 -5.00 24.66
N TYR A 843 -10.04 -5.70 23.66
CA TYR A 843 -8.61 -5.61 23.36
C TYR A 843 -8.21 -4.17 23.03
N ILE A 844 -8.81 -3.53 22.02
CA ILE A 844 -8.39 -2.18 21.58
C ILE A 844 -8.63 -1.10 22.64
N ARG A 845 -9.54 -1.32 23.60
CA ARG A 845 -9.81 -0.42 24.73
C ARG A 845 -8.88 -0.64 25.92
N ARG A 846 -8.09 -1.72 25.93
CA ARG A 846 -7.19 -2.10 27.05
C ARG A 846 -5.73 -2.22 26.64
N GLU A 847 -5.45 -2.47 25.34
CA GLU A 847 -4.10 -2.53 24.79
C GLU A 847 -3.47 -1.13 24.70
N TRP A 848 -2.20 -1.07 24.42
CA TRP A 848 -1.40 0.15 24.24
C TRP A 848 -1.46 1.12 25.45
N GLY A 849 -1.66 0.58 26.67
CA GLY A 849 -1.82 1.38 27.89
C GLY A 849 -3.19 2.02 28.03
N HIS A 850 -4.20 1.60 27.27
CA HIS A 850 -5.58 2.02 27.43
C HIS A 850 -6.19 1.52 28.75
N ALA A 851 -7.05 2.35 29.35
CA ALA A 851 -7.72 2.09 30.62
C ALA A 851 -9.25 2.11 30.52
N ALA A 852 -9.79 2.16 29.29
CA ALA A 852 -11.25 2.22 29.09
C ALA A 852 -11.91 0.89 29.51
N PRO A 853 -13.17 0.90 29.97
CA PRO A 853 -13.88 -0.30 30.37
C PRO A 853 -13.96 -1.35 29.26
N PRO A 854 -13.89 -2.66 29.57
CA PRO A 854 -14.18 -3.74 28.64
C PRO A 854 -15.57 -3.62 28.03
N VAL A 855 -15.72 -4.00 26.78
CA VAL A 855 -17.04 -4.03 26.12
C VAL A 855 -17.67 -5.40 26.30
N LYS A 856 -18.94 -5.44 26.72
CA LYS A 856 -19.68 -6.68 26.92
C LYS A 856 -20.44 -7.10 25.67
N GLU A 857 -20.63 -8.40 25.48
CA GLU A 857 -21.42 -8.96 24.38
C GLU A 857 -22.81 -8.30 24.29
N ALA A 858 -23.48 -8.11 25.43
CA ALA A 858 -24.79 -7.46 25.50
C ALA A 858 -24.82 -6.05 24.88
N THR A 859 -23.73 -5.29 24.97
CA THR A 859 -23.60 -3.98 24.32
C THR A 859 -23.65 -4.11 22.78
N ILE A 860 -23.00 -5.15 22.25
CA ILE A 860 -22.99 -5.40 20.79
C ILE A 860 -24.34 -5.90 20.32
N THR A 861 -24.95 -6.85 21.06
CA THR A 861 -26.29 -7.38 20.77
C THR A 861 -27.34 -6.26 20.74
N ALA A 862 -27.30 -5.38 21.72
CA ALA A 862 -28.21 -4.20 21.75
C ALA A 862 -27.95 -3.24 20.58
N ALA A 863 -26.69 -2.97 20.24
CA ALA A 863 -26.34 -2.12 19.11
C ALA A 863 -26.79 -2.74 17.77
N ARG A 864 -26.57 -4.04 17.57
CA ARG A 864 -27.00 -4.80 16.39
C ARG A 864 -28.52 -4.78 16.24
N ALA A 865 -29.27 -5.05 17.31
CA ALA A 865 -30.74 -5.00 17.30
C ALA A 865 -31.26 -3.60 16.97
N ALA A 866 -30.65 -2.56 17.55
CA ALA A 866 -31.04 -1.16 17.30
C ALA A 866 -30.75 -0.70 15.86
N THR A 867 -29.88 -1.37 15.14
CA THR A 867 -29.44 -1.03 13.81
C THR A 867 -29.75 -2.10 12.75
N ALA A 868 -30.63 -3.06 13.07
CA ALA A 868 -30.95 -4.21 12.21
C ALA A 868 -31.49 -3.86 10.82
N LYS A 869 -32.00 -2.65 10.62
CA LYS A 869 -32.52 -2.15 9.34
C LYS A 869 -31.52 -1.27 8.60
N ARG A 870 -30.31 -1.10 9.15
CA ARG A 870 -29.29 -0.25 8.55
C ARG A 870 -28.47 -1.06 7.55
N GLU A 871 -28.49 -0.63 6.32
CA GLU A 871 -27.70 -1.21 5.24
C GLU A 871 -26.41 -0.41 4.95
N ASP A 872 -26.41 0.88 5.28
CA ASP A 872 -25.30 1.80 4.98
C ASP A 872 -24.26 1.90 6.11
N SER A 873 -22.98 2.12 5.74
CA SER A 873 -21.95 2.53 6.69
C SER A 873 -22.25 3.89 7.31
N TRP A 874 -21.70 4.14 8.50
CA TRP A 874 -21.90 5.40 9.23
C TRP A 874 -21.06 6.55 8.66
N THR A 875 -21.60 7.75 8.70
CA THR A 875 -20.81 8.99 8.56
C THR A 875 -20.41 9.51 9.94
N GLN A 876 -19.34 10.32 10.01
CA GLN A 876 -18.94 10.98 11.26
C GLN A 876 -20.10 11.76 11.89
N ALA A 877 -20.84 12.52 11.07
CA ALA A 877 -21.94 13.36 11.56
C ALA A 877 -23.07 12.54 12.20
N GLU A 878 -23.37 11.36 11.68
CA GLU A 878 -24.37 10.45 12.27
C GLU A 878 -23.84 9.84 13.57
N LEU A 879 -22.57 9.39 13.59
CA LEU A 879 -21.95 8.82 14.78
C LEU A 879 -21.90 9.82 15.96
N LEU A 880 -21.66 11.09 15.69
CA LEU A 880 -21.62 12.14 16.71
C LEU A 880 -22.97 12.39 17.39
N ARG A 881 -24.09 11.99 16.77
CA ARG A 881 -25.43 12.06 17.38
C ARG A 881 -25.71 10.91 18.35
N ILE A 882 -24.86 9.88 18.35
CA ILE A 882 -24.97 8.74 19.26
C ILE A 882 -24.23 9.11 20.56
N PRO A 883 -24.88 9.01 21.75
CA PRO A 883 -24.29 9.41 23.02
C PRO A 883 -23.05 8.59 23.43
#